data_f5139e67954469e0ccf3f4e7a10a9634
#
_entry.id   f5139e67954469e0ccf3f4e7a10a9634
#
_cell.length_a   1.000
_cell.length_b   1.000
_cell.length_c   1.000
_cell.angle_alpha   90.00
_cell.angle_beta   90.00
_cell.angle_gamma   90.00
#
_symmetry.space_group_name_H-M   'P 1'
#
loop_
_entity.id
_entity.type
_entity.pdbx_description
1 polymer ?
#
loop_
_entity_poly.entity_id
_entity_poly.type
_entity_poly.pdbx_seq_one_letter_code
_entity_poly.pdbx_strand_id
1 'polypeptide(L)'
;MNQQHAPGGPGSTATWTSSAKDMVGTAIGQGRVWFTVGYGILNEVYWPSCSTPHIRDLGFIIAGDDFWSEVKRVNQYELTTPSSSLPIPKIVHHHERYRLELEIITDPARDVLLIRYHLEGEGLRLYPLLAPHIGGDGDDNYGSVSPHGLTAHKKGRHLILAAESGFNRASVGYVGSSDGWQDFSQNGYMSWEYQQAGPGNLAMMGELNRNSGVLALAFSDSAQGAATLAASSIAAGYQEARRQYAYLWAAWNETVNFPGLDKLPKNLSDAVRTSIAVIKTHEGRTFPGSLVASLSTPWGDTHKDAGGYHLVWPRDSVEVGFAMLACGLIAEVRALMAYLIAIQQPDGHWMQNNFTDGQPYWQGIQLDEVALPVLFAAKLHEQGLLGEMQGAAIRMARKALAFIAQYGPASPQDRWEENAGINPFTLSVSIAALVAGAKAGFLEEGDKQYALDLADDWNERLESWVYVKDTKLDRELGIDGHYVRLNPNSHSARFGDVMLRNRNNETISTRALLGMEYLYLVRLGLRKATDKLIEDTTKLVDKLLCMQLPAGPYYYRYNEDGYGEHEDGRAFDGSGVGRLWPLLSGERGHYAAACKQDVTPYLNAILASASTGGMLPEQIWDKESIPERGLITGRPSGSAMPLIWAHAELIKLIYVQKTGIPIEQLKSVSGRYGVQPPMARARHWRDSQPCGFVSTTHELWIEAQEPFVLHYGYDNWQDIQEQSSQPLGLGLYGVPLNISALAGKTLRFTRRFDGRGWEGQDWHVDIKA
;
A
#
# COMPACT_ATOMS: atom_id res chain seq x y z
N MET A 1 -41.96 -8.79 -31.28
CA MET A 1 -41.24 -7.52 -31.56
C MET A 1 -39.76 -7.80 -31.41
N ASN A 2 -38.95 -7.53 -32.44
CA ASN A 2 -37.46 -7.66 -32.30
C ASN A 2 -36.98 -6.64 -31.28
N GLN A 3 -36.70 -7.06 -30.07
CA GLN A 3 -36.14 -6.24 -28.99
C GLN A 3 -34.63 -6.03 -29.27
N GLN A 4 -34.28 -5.30 -30.31
CA GLN A 4 -32.88 -5.14 -30.71
C GLN A 4 -32.06 -4.34 -29.70
N HIS A 5 -32.59 -3.26 -29.12
CA HIS A 5 -31.88 -2.38 -28.21
C HIS A 5 -32.64 -2.28 -26.88
N ALA A 6 -31.88 -2.42 -25.77
CA ALA A 6 -32.41 -2.31 -24.42
C ALA A 6 -32.88 -0.89 -24.10
N PRO A 7 -34.03 -0.69 -23.40
CA PRO A 7 -34.41 0.62 -22.88
C PRO A 7 -33.71 0.98 -21.58
N GLY A 8 -33.74 2.27 -21.20
CA GLY A 8 -33.35 2.74 -19.88
C GLY A 8 -31.88 3.20 -19.75
N GLY A 9 -31.24 3.55 -20.89
CA GLY A 9 -29.92 4.16 -20.85
C GLY A 9 -29.89 5.54 -20.16
N PRO A 10 -28.76 5.89 -19.51
CA PRO A 10 -27.48 5.17 -19.46
C PRO A 10 -27.37 4.14 -18.33
N GLY A 11 -28.44 3.80 -17.62
CA GLY A 11 -28.45 2.95 -16.43
C GLY A 11 -28.20 3.75 -15.14
N SER A 12 -28.22 3.05 -14.01
CA SER A 12 -27.92 3.65 -12.70
C SER A 12 -26.44 3.99 -12.58
N THR A 13 -26.10 4.89 -11.63
CA THR A 13 -24.71 5.23 -11.32
C THR A 13 -23.88 3.98 -11.05
N ALA A 14 -22.73 3.86 -11.72
CA ALA A 14 -21.82 2.74 -11.55
C ALA A 14 -21.17 2.77 -10.17
N THR A 15 -20.99 1.59 -9.57
CA THR A 15 -20.22 1.38 -8.34
C THR A 15 -19.31 0.18 -8.53
N TRP A 16 -18.29 0.02 -7.70
CA TRP A 16 -17.49 -1.19 -7.61
C TRP A 16 -18.11 -2.18 -6.60
N THR A 17 -17.50 -3.33 -6.39
CA THR A 17 -17.92 -4.25 -5.33
C THR A 17 -17.37 -3.79 -3.98
N SER A 18 -17.85 -4.40 -2.90
CA SER A 18 -17.19 -4.28 -1.59
C SER A 18 -15.72 -4.69 -1.67
N SER A 19 -14.85 -3.96 -0.99
CA SER A 19 -13.42 -4.27 -0.94
C SER A 19 -13.08 -5.48 -0.06
N ALA A 20 -14.00 -5.96 0.79
CA ALA A 20 -13.80 -7.14 1.60
C ALA A 20 -13.73 -8.41 0.73
N LYS A 21 -12.49 -8.78 0.32
CA LYS A 21 -12.27 -9.94 -0.56
C LYS A 21 -12.01 -11.20 0.25
N ASP A 22 -12.58 -12.30 -0.22
CA ASP A 22 -12.26 -13.63 0.31
C ASP A 22 -10.92 -14.12 -0.23
N MET A 23 -10.64 -13.84 -1.51
CA MET A 23 -9.45 -14.31 -2.18
C MET A 23 -9.12 -13.48 -3.42
N VAL A 24 -7.82 -13.50 -3.78
CA VAL A 24 -7.31 -12.98 -5.05
C VAL A 24 -6.47 -14.06 -5.75
N GLY A 25 -6.37 -14.00 -7.08
CA GLY A 25 -5.61 -14.98 -7.84
C GLY A 25 -5.19 -14.52 -9.23
N THR A 26 -4.14 -15.17 -9.75
CA THR A 26 -3.65 -15.06 -11.12
C THR A 26 -2.80 -16.28 -11.47
N ALA A 27 -2.67 -16.63 -12.74
CA ALA A 27 -1.71 -17.62 -13.20
C ALA A 27 -0.29 -17.04 -13.18
N ILE A 28 0.70 -17.85 -12.82
CA ILE A 28 2.11 -17.55 -13.07
C ILE A 28 2.44 -18.06 -14.48
N GLY A 29 2.39 -17.18 -15.48
CA GLY A 29 2.57 -17.56 -16.88
C GLY A 29 2.58 -16.34 -17.81
N GLN A 30 2.18 -16.53 -19.06
CA GLN A 30 2.08 -15.46 -20.05
C GLN A 30 0.74 -14.71 -20.00
N GLY A 31 -0.32 -15.36 -19.48
CA GLY A 31 -1.64 -14.75 -19.31
C GLY A 31 -1.59 -13.55 -18.37
N ARG A 32 -2.26 -12.46 -18.75
CA ARG A 32 -2.24 -11.17 -18.05
C ARG A 32 -3.61 -10.86 -17.43
N VAL A 33 -4.18 -11.83 -16.70
CA VAL A 33 -5.47 -11.70 -16.03
C VAL A 33 -5.33 -11.94 -14.54
N TRP A 34 -5.88 -11.04 -13.72
CA TRP A 34 -5.99 -11.17 -12.27
C TRP A 34 -7.45 -11.12 -11.88
N PHE A 35 -7.80 -11.81 -10.82
CA PHE A 35 -9.18 -11.86 -10.34
C PHE A 35 -9.27 -11.73 -8.83
N THR A 36 -10.42 -11.25 -8.37
CA THR A 36 -10.80 -11.19 -6.96
C THR A 36 -12.10 -11.95 -6.74
N VAL A 37 -12.28 -12.50 -5.55
CA VAL A 37 -13.46 -13.22 -5.11
C VAL A 37 -13.98 -12.62 -3.81
N GLY A 38 -15.28 -12.43 -3.72
CA GLY A 38 -15.98 -12.02 -2.51
C GLY A 38 -17.48 -12.31 -2.65
N TYR A 39 -18.15 -12.53 -1.55
CA TYR A 39 -19.57 -12.91 -1.55
C TYR A 39 -19.90 -14.16 -2.37
N GLY A 40 -18.95 -15.07 -2.44
CA GLY A 40 -19.09 -16.32 -3.20
C GLY A 40 -19.12 -16.17 -4.71
N ILE A 41 -18.79 -15.02 -5.27
CA ILE A 41 -18.76 -14.75 -6.71
C ILE A 41 -17.44 -14.14 -7.15
N LEU A 42 -17.21 -14.09 -8.45
CA LEU A 42 -16.13 -13.34 -9.06
C LEU A 42 -16.44 -11.85 -8.96
N ASN A 43 -15.49 -11.09 -8.40
CA ASN A 43 -15.56 -9.63 -8.35
C ASN A 43 -14.70 -9.02 -9.46
N GLU A 44 -13.91 -7.98 -9.17
CA GLU A 44 -13.10 -7.30 -10.18
C GLU A 44 -12.14 -8.29 -10.86
N VAL A 45 -12.07 -8.19 -12.18
CA VAL A 45 -11.06 -8.84 -13.02
C VAL A 45 -10.25 -7.77 -13.72
N TYR A 46 -8.93 -7.88 -13.61
CA TYR A 46 -7.97 -6.92 -14.15
C TYR A 46 -7.30 -7.47 -15.39
N TRP A 47 -7.08 -6.60 -16.39
CA TRP A 47 -6.40 -6.89 -17.66
C TRP A 47 -5.97 -5.59 -18.35
N PRO A 48 -4.88 -5.53 -19.12
CA PRO A 48 -3.72 -6.45 -19.17
C PRO A 48 -2.72 -6.18 -18.05
N SER A 49 -3.13 -5.37 -17.09
CA SER A 49 -2.36 -4.98 -15.89
C SER A 49 -3.22 -5.15 -14.64
N CYS A 50 -2.59 -5.49 -13.53
CA CYS A 50 -3.25 -5.53 -12.22
C CYS A 50 -3.68 -4.14 -11.69
N SER A 51 -3.37 -3.07 -12.42
CA SER A 51 -3.86 -1.71 -12.14
C SER A 51 -5.11 -1.32 -12.95
N THR A 52 -5.66 -2.19 -13.79
CA THR A 52 -6.79 -1.82 -14.66
C THR A 52 -7.92 -2.85 -14.57
N PRO A 53 -8.94 -2.64 -13.72
CA PRO A 53 -10.11 -3.52 -13.66
C PRO A 53 -11.01 -3.36 -14.90
N HIS A 54 -11.68 -4.45 -15.31
CA HIS A 54 -12.53 -4.50 -16.51
C HIS A 54 -13.95 -4.97 -16.28
N ILE A 55 -14.22 -5.57 -15.12
CA ILE A 55 -15.58 -5.93 -14.71
C ILE A 55 -15.80 -5.50 -13.25
N ARG A 56 -17.04 -5.22 -12.91
CA ARG A 56 -17.47 -5.04 -11.53
C ARG A 56 -17.62 -6.39 -10.83
N ASP A 57 -18.42 -7.28 -11.44
CA ASP A 57 -18.62 -8.65 -10.95
C ASP A 57 -19.15 -9.57 -12.06
N LEU A 58 -19.04 -10.86 -11.81
CA LEU A 58 -19.74 -11.93 -12.52
C LEU A 58 -20.39 -12.82 -11.46
N GLY A 59 -21.68 -12.61 -11.26
CA GLY A 59 -22.53 -13.39 -10.36
C GLY A 59 -23.39 -14.39 -11.10
N PHE A 60 -24.30 -15.05 -10.35
CA PHE A 60 -25.18 -16.07 -10.90
C PHE A 60 -26.60 -15.95 -10.34
N ILE A 61 -27.59 -16.11 -11.22
CA ILE A 61 -28.97 -16.37 -10.86
C ILE A 61 -29.23 -17.85 -11.12
N ILE A 62 -29.99 -18.50 -10.23
CA ILE A 62 -30.46 -19.85 -10.35
C ILE A 62 -32.00 -19.79 -10.38
N ALA A 63 -32.62 -20.39 -11.39
CA ALA A 63 -34.07 -20.33 -11.53
C ALA A 63 -34.66 -21.62 -12.11
N GLY A 64 -35.92 -21.87 -11.77
CA GLY A 64 -36.81 -22.88 -12.31
C GLY A 64 -38.20 -22.30 -12.46
N ASP A 65 -39.23 -23.16 -12.65
CA ASP A 65 -40.61 -22.72 -12.96
C ASP A 65 -41.26 -21.93 -11.81
N ASP A 66 -40.92 -22.25 -10.55
CA ASP A 66 -41.56 -21.72 -9.34
C ASP A 66 -40.56 -21.02 -8.40
N PHE A 67 -39.32 -20.85 -8.84
CA PHE A 67 -38.22 -20.39 -7.97
C PHE A 67 -37.16 -19.60 -8.74
N TRP A 68 -36.64 -18.54 -8.12
CA TRP A 68 -35.39 -17.94 -8.53
C TRP A 68 -34.64 -17.36 -7.34
N SER A 69 -33.31 -17.27 -7.46
CA SER A 69 -32.41 -16.80 -6.41
C SER A 69 -31.13 -16.25 -7.03
N GLU A 70 -30.62 -15.16 -6.48
CA GLU A 70 -29.30 -14.66 -6.79
C GLU A 70 -28.31 -15.15 -5.69
N VAL A 71 -27.29 -15.90 -6.08
CA VAL A 71 -26.36 -16.55 -5.12
C VAL A 71 -25.64 -15.55 -4.22
N LYS A 72 -25.29 -14.36 -4.74
CA LYS A 72 -24.66 -13.28 -3.97
C LYS A 72 -25.54 -12.79 -2.81
N ARG A 73 -26.87 -12.72 -2.99
CA ARG A 73 -27.81 -12.27 -1.95
C ARG A 73 -28.11 -13.34 -0.94
N VAL A 74 -28.09 -14.60 -1.32
CA VAL A 74 -28.18 -15.73 -0.38
C VAL A 74 -26.95 -15.77 0.52
N ASN A 75 -25.78 -15.53 -0.04
CA ASN A 75 -24.50 -15.40 0.68
C ASN A 75 -24.20 -16.56 1.64
N GLN A 76 -24.59 -17.79 1.25
CA GLN A 76 -24.32 -19.03 1.98
C GLN A 76 -23.41 -19.91 1.14
N TYR A 77 -22.13 -19.87 1.41
CA TYR A 77 -21.11 -20.60 0.67
C TYR A 77 -19.91 -20.99 1.53
N GLU A 78 -19.20 -21.99 1.05
CA GLU A 78 -17.88 -22.38 1.54
C GLU A 78 -16.84 -22.07 0.47
N LEU A 79 -15.67 -21.55 0.90
CA LEU A 79 -14.51 -21.32 0.04
C LEU A 79 -13.36 -22.18 0.52
N THR A 80 -12.78 -22.95 -0.39
CA THR A 80 -11.61 -23.77 -0.14
C THR A 80 -10.57 -23.61 -1.24
N THR A 81 -9.32 -23.95 -0.96
CA THR A 81 -8.22 -24.00 -1.92
C THR A 81 -7.47 -25.34 -1.79
N PRO A 82 -6.77 -25.81 -2.82
CA PRO A 82 -5.98 -27.04 -2.73
C PRO A 82 -4.87 -26.96 -1.68
N SER A 83 -4.29 -25.79 -1.48
CA SER A 83 -3.30 -25.50 -0.41
C SER A 83 -3.22 -23.99 -0.17
N SER A 84 -2.61 -23.61 0.96
CA SER A 84 -2.39 -22.21 1.35
C SER A 84 -1.54 -21.39 0.37
N SER A 85 -0.77 -22.06 -0.50
CA SER A 85 0.09 -21.40 -1.50
C SER A 85 -0.41 -21.54 -2.95
N LEU A 86 -1.61 -22.08 -3.16
CA LEU A 86 -2.16 -22.30 -4.50
C LEU A 86 -3.53 -21.61 -4.62
N PRO A 87 -3.60 -20.41 -5.23
CA PRO A 87 -4.81 -19.61 -5.30
C PRO A 87 -5.77 -20.13 -6.39
N ILE A 88 -6.37 -21.29 -6.17
CA ILE A 88 -7.46 -21.87 -6.95
C ILE A 88 -8.69 -21.93 -6.04
N PRO A 89 -9.55 -20.91 -6.01
CA PRO A 89 -10.75 -20.95 -5.21
C PRO A 89 -11.75 -21.97 -5.75
N LYS A 90 -12.18 -22.85 -4.87
CA LYS A 90 -13.38 -23.66 -5.04
C LYS A 90 -14.45 -23.10 -4.11
N ILE A 91 -15.54 -22.62 -4.68
CA ILE A 91 -16.69 -22.05 -3.98
C ILE A 91 -17.85 -23.03 -4.11
N VAL A 92 -18.50 -23.33 -3.00
CA VAL A 92 -19.68 -24.20 -2.96
C VAL A 92 -20.81 -23.45 -2.28
N HIS A 93 -21.81 -23.05 -3.07
CA HIS A 93 -23.02 -22.45 -2.54
C HIS A 93 -24.00 -23.54 -2.08
N HIS A 94 -24.59 -23.33 -0.91
CA HIS A 94 -25.56 -24.21 -0.31
C HIS A 94 -26.92 -23.51 -0.20
N HIS A 95 -27.96 -24.16 -0.69
CA HIS A 95 -29.34 -23.74 -0.55
C HIS A 95 -30.23 -24.98 -0.49
N GLU A 96 -31.40 -24.92 0.13
CA GLU A 96 -32.29 -26.05 0.25
C GLU A 96 -32.77 -26.61 -1.12
N ARG A 97 -32.79 -25.78 -2.17
CA ARG A 97 -33.21 -26.13 -3.53
C ARG A 97 -32.04 -26.49 -4.45
N TYR A 98 -30.79 -26.06 -4.13
CA TYR A 98 -29.66 -26.29 -5.02
C TYR A 98 -28.33 -26.35 -4.26
N ARG A 99 -27.34 -26.93 -4.97
CA ARG A 99 -25.93 -26.82 -4.66
C ARG A 99 -25.18 -26.38 -5.91
N LEU A 100 -24.47 -25.24 -5.84
CA LEU A 100 -23.66 -24.74 -6.95
C LEU A 100 -22.18 -24.79 -6.58
N GLU A 101 -21.39 -25.51 -7.37
CA GLU A 101 -19.92 -25.50 -7.29
C GLU A 101 -19.33 -24.61 -8.38
N LEU A 102 -18.36 -23.77 -7.98
CA LEU A 102 -17.54 -22.95 -8.87
C LEU A 102 -16.07 -23.19 -8.56
N GLU A 103 -15.22 -23.40 -9.58
CA GLU A 103 -13.77 -23.42 -9.44
C GLU A 103 -13.18 -22.44 -10.45
N ILE A 104 -12.34 -21.48 -10.00
CA ILE A 104 -11.90 -20.33 -10.78
C ILE A 104 -10.37 -20.39 -10.96
N ILE A 105 -9.91 -20.21 -12.20
CA ILE A 105 -8.50 -20.05 -12.57
C ILE A 105 -8.38 -19.01 -13.69
N THR A 106 -7.15 -18.52 -13.91
CA THR A 106 -6.81 -17.86 -15.18
C THR A 106 -5.97 -18.81 -16.04
N ASP A 107 -6.11 -18.72 -17.35
CA ASP A 107 -5.31 -19.51 -18.30
C ASP A 107 -3.85 -19.06 -18.26
N PRO A 108 -2.88 -19.94 -17.97
CA PRO A 108 -1.46 -19.54 -17.90
C PRO A 108 -0.86 -19.05 -19.24
N ALA A 109 -1.47 -19.41 -20.36
CA ALA A 109 -0.96 -19.08 -21.70
C ALA A 109 -1.71 -17.94 -22.40
N ARG A 110 -2.94 -17.59 -21.93
CA ARG A 110 -3.87 -16.69 -22.62
C ARG A 110 -4.48 -15.68 -21.66
N ASP A 111 -4.92 -14.55 -22.19
CA ASP A 111 -5.65 -13.52 -21.45
C ASP A 111 -7.12 -13.92 -21.24
N VAL A 112 -7.34 -15.03 -20.50
CA VAL A 112 -8.64 -15.66 -20.26
C VAL A 112 -8.76 -16.09 -18.80
N LEU A 113 -9.91 -15.80 -18.20
CA LEU A 113 -10.35 -16.39 -16.92
C LEU A 113 -11.31 -17.53 -17.21
N LEU A 114 -11.14 -18.66 -16.54
CA LEU A 114 -11.97 -19.85 -16.68
C LEU A 114 -12.70 -20.17 -15.38
N ILE A 115 -14.01 -20.40 -15.48
CA ILE A 115 -14.84 -20.86 -14.36
C ILE A 115 -15.42 -22.21 -14.72
N ARG A 116 -15.05 -23.26 -14.00
CA ARG A 116 -15.74 -24.54 -14.03
C ARG A 116 -16.93 -24.45 -13.08
N TYR A 117 -18.11 -24.77 -13.56
CA TYR A 117 -19.35 -24.75 -12.77
C TYR A 117 -20.07 -26.10 -12.79
N HIS A 118 -20.79 -26.39 -11.69
CA HIS A 118 -21.68 -27.55 -11.56
C HIS A 118 -22.84 -27.20 -10.66
N LEU A 119 -24.06 -27.22 -11.22
CA LEU A 119 -25.31 -26.97 -10.51
C LEU A 119 -26.08 -28.29 -10.33
N GLU A 120 -26.36 -28.64 -9.07
CA GLU A 120 -27.29 -29.67 -8.65
C GLU A 120 -28.60 -29.02 -8.23
N GLY A 121 -29.75 -29.50 -8.76
CA GLY A 121 -31.08 -29.00 -8.45
C GLY A 121 -32.09 -29.44 -9.54
N GLU A 122 -33.18 -30.02 -9.15
CA GLU A 122 -34.17 -30.52 -10.09
C GLU A 122 -34.95 -29.38 -10.78
N GLY A 123 -35.00 -29.37 -12.10
CA GLY A 123 -35.70 -28.37 -12.90
C GLY A 123 -35.05 -26.99 -12.91
N LEU A 124 -33.86 -26.83 -12.29
CA LEU A 124 -33.18 -25.55 -12.19
C LEU A 124 -32.18 -25.31 -13.33
N ARG A 125 -31.95 -24.06 -13.66
CA ARG A 125 -31.02 -23.57 -14.68
C ARG A 125 -30.12 -22.46 -14.09
N LEU A 126 -28.93 -22.31 -14.66
CA LEU A 126 -27.91 -21.34 -14.23
C LEU A 126 -27.81 -20.19 -15.24
N TYR A 127 -27.83 -18.99 -14.72
CA TYR A 127 -27.74 -17.73 -15.45
C TYR A 127 -26.57 -16.89 -14.95
N PRO A 128 -25.36 -16.90 -15.59
CA PRO A 128 -24.32 -15.95 -15.32
C PRO A 128 -24.80 -14.53 -15.65
N LEU A 129 -24.47 -13.59 -14.73
CA LEU A 129 -24.78 -12.17 -14.81
C LEU A 129 -23.49 -11.37 -14.69
N LEU A 130 -23.01 -10.77 -15.79
CA LEU A 130 -21.75 -10.04 -15.91
C LEU A 130 -21.98 -8.54 -16.01
N ALA A 131 -21.33 -7.75 -15.16
CA ALA A 131 -21.33 -6.29 -15.21
C ALA A 131 -19.96 -5.76 -15.73
N PRO A 132 -19.85 -5.35 -17.02
CA PRO A 132 -18.62 -4.81 -17.57
C PRO A 132 -18.33 -3.39 -17.03
N HIS A 133 -17.08 -3.15 -16.63
CA HIS A 133 -16.51 -1.86 -16.24
C HIS A 133 -15.17 -1.66 -16.96
N ILE A 134 -15.23 -1.65 -18.29
CA ILE A 134 -14.05 -1.72 -19.15
C ILE A 134 -13.17 -0.48 -18.98
N GLY A 135 -11.89 -0.73 -18.68
CA GLY A 135 -10.89 0.33 -18.50
C GLY A 135 -10.98 1.05 -17.16
N GLY A 136 -11.62 0.43 -16.15
CA GLY A 136 -11.71 0.98 -14.80
C GLY A 136 -12.90 1.92 -14.60
N ASP A 137 -13.94 1.83 -15.46
CA ASP A 137 -15.10 2.73 -15.41
C ASP A 137 -16.35 2.01 -15.88
N GLY A 138 -17.44 2.07 -15.09
CA GLY A 138 -18.72 1.46 -15.40
C GLY A 138 -19.58 2.25 -16.40
N ASP A 139 -19.23 3.51 -16.68
CA ASP A 139 -19.96 4.35 -17.64
C ASP A 139 -19.48 4.06 -19.08
N ASP A 140 -20.29 4.43 -20.07
CA ASP A 140 -19.98 4.36 -21.52
C ASP A 140 -19.59 2.98 -22.07
N ASN A 141 -19.94 1.88 -21.42
CA ASN A 141 -19.75 0.55 -21.97
C ASN A 141 -20.80 0.27 -23.07
N TYR A 142 -20.42 -0.51 -24.06
CA TYR A 142 -21.29 -1.07 -25.08
C TYR A 142 -21.32 -2.58 -24.94
N GLY A 143 -22.51 -3.18 -24.99
CA GLY A 143 -22.70 -4.61 -24.86
C GLY A 143 -23.57 -5.18 -25.99
N SER A 144 -23.32 -6.43 -26.37
CA SER A 144 -24.11 -7.12 -27.37
C SER A 144 -24.09 -8.64 -27.18
N VAL A 145 -25.19 -9.28 -27.64
CA VAL A 145 -25.26 -10.73 -27.80
C VAL A 145 -24.61 -11.09 -29.15
N SER A 146 -23.71 -12.05 -29.15
CA SER A 146 -23.05 -12.55 -30.38
C SER A 146 -23.19 -14.07 -30.50
N PRO A 147 -22.94 -14.66 -31.68
CA PRO A 147 -22.90 -16.11 -31.83
C PRO A 147 -21.85 -16.81 -30.96
N HIS A 148 -20.85 -16.08 -30.46
CA HIS A 148 -19.77 -16.62 -29.66
C HIS A 148 -19.95 -16.40 -28.15
N GLY A 149 -20.98 -15.62 -27.75
CA GLY A 149 -21.23 -15.29 -26.35
C GLY A 149 -21.67 -13.84 -26.12
N LEU A 150 -21.60 -13.41 -24.87
CA LEU A 150 -21.90 -12.05 -24.44
C LEU A 150 -20.64 -11.18 -24.60
N THR A 151 -20.72 -10.10 -25.38
CA THR A 151 -19.57 -9.25 -25.69
C THR A 151 -19.77 -7.84 -25.14
N ALA A 152 -18.71 -7.22 -24.63
CA ALA A 152 -18.71 -5.81 -24.32
C ALA A 152 -17.42 -5.14 -24.80
N HIS A 153 -17.50 -3.82 -25.05
CA HIS A 153 -16.34 -3.04 -25.47
C HIS A 153 -16.43 -1.58 -25.05
N LYS A 154 -15.26 -0.96 -24.95
CA LYS A 154 -15.08 0.48 -24.70
C LYS A 154 -13.66 0.89 -25.13
N LYS A 155 -13.55 2.00 -25.90
CA LYS A 155 -12.28 2.62 -26.29
C LYS A 155 -11.21 1.61 -26.81
N GLY A 156 -11.63 0.69 -27.71
CA GLY A 156 -10.74 -0.29 -28.31
C GLY A 156 -10.36 -1.48 -27.44
N ARG A 157 -10.93 -1.60 -26.24
CA ARG A 157 -10.80 -2.79 -25.38
C ARG A 157 -12.07 -3.61 -25.47
N HIS A 158 -11.93 -4.92 -25.55
CA HIS A 158 -13.03 -5.87 -25.75
C HIS A 158 -12.95 -7.00 -24.74
N LEU A 159 -14.11 -7.44 -24.26
CA LEU A 159 -14.26 -8.69 -23.52
C LEU A 159 -15.38 -9.55 -24.11
N ILE A 160 -15.32 -10.84 -23.85
CA ILE A 160 -16.36 -11.80 -24.13
C ILE A 160 -16.53 -12.78 -22.98
N LEU A 161 -17.78 -13.05 -22.60
CA LEU A 161 -18.13 -14.20 -21.78
C LEU A 161 -18.70 -15.28 -22.70
N ALA A 162 -17.94 -16.34 -22.90
CA ALA A 162 -18.33 -17.51 -23.69
C ALA A 162 -18.62 -18.71 -22.78
N ALA A 163 -19.60 -19.53 -23.14
CA ALA A 163 -19.89 -20.77 -22.46
C ALA A 163 -19.53 -21.97 -23.35
N GLU A 164 -18.91 -23.01 -22.81
CA GLU A 164 -18.55 -24.23 -23.52
C GLU A 164 -19.73 -24.85 -24.23
N SER A 165 -20.90 -24.88 -23.58
CA SER A 165 -22.15 -25.41 -24.12
C SER A 165 -23.00 -24.38 -24.88
N GLY A 166 -22.57 -23.11 -24.93
CA GLY A 166 -23.36 -21.98 -25.41
C GLY A 166 -24.47 -21.54 -24.46
N PHE A 167 -25.20 -20.53 -24.88
CA PHE A 167 -26.38 -20.01 -24.18
C PHE A 167 -27.66 -20.36 -24.95
N ASN A 168 -28.71 -20.78 -24.24
CA ASN A 168 -30.04 -20.95 -24.82
C ASN A 168 -30.67 -19.59 -25.18
N ARG A 169 -30.57 -18.66 -24.25
CA ARG A 169 -31.10 -17.30 -24.32
C ARG A 169 -30.05 -16.34 -23.76
N ALA A 170 -30.06 -15.11 -24.26
CA ALA A 170 -29.15 -14.08 -23.80
C ALA A 170 -29.78 -12.69 -23.92
N SER A 171 -29.42 -11.80 -23.00
CA SER A 171 -29.89 -10.41 -22.96
C SER A 171 -28.81 -9.49 -22.44
N VAL A 172 -28.76 -8.27 -22.98
CA VAL A 172 -27.90 -7.20 -22.52
C VAL A 172 -28.78 -6.00 -22.15
N GLY A 173 -28.66 -5.49 -20.92
CA GLY A 173 -29.49 -4.41 -20.44
C GLY A 173 -28.70 -3.36 -19.63
N TYR A 174 -29.42 -2.27 -19.33
CA TYR A 174 -28.88 -1.21 -18.47
C TYR A 174 -29.16 -1.51 -17.00
N VAL A 175 -28.16 -1.41 -16.15
CA VAL A 175 -28.26 -1.67 -14.72
C VAL A 175 -29.36 -0.81 -14.09
N GLY A 176 -30.26 -1.45 -13.34
CA GLY A 176 -31.39 -0.82 -12.66
C GLY A 176 -32.60 -0.54 -13.54
N SER A 177 -32.60 -0.91 -14.84
CA SER A 177 -33.70 -0.67 -15.77
C SER A 177 -34.08 -1.90 -16.56
N SER A 178 -33.18 -2.44 -17.36
CA SER A 178 -33.48 -3.52 -18.33
C SER A 178 -32.46 -4.67 -18.23
N ASP A 179 -31.69 -4.72 -17.16
CA ASP A 179 -30.78 -5.82 -16.90
C ASP A 179 -31.49 -7.10 -16.46
N GLY A 180 -30.77 -8.22 -16.49
CA GLY A 180 -31.34 -9.53 -16.19
C GLY A 180 -31.83 -9.68 -14.74
N TRP A 181 -31.26 -8.95 -13.78
CA TRP A 181 -31.77 -8.95 -12.40
C TRP A 181 -33.15 -8.28 -12.32
N GLN A 182 -33.35 -7.16 -13.03
CA GLN A 182 -34.62 -6.48 -13.13
C GLN A 182 -35.67 -7.35 -13.78
N ASP A 183 -35.30 -8.13 -14.84
CA ASP A 183 -36.16 -9.08 -15.48
C ASP A 183 -36.69 -10.15 -14.50
N PHE A 184 -35.76 -10.79 -13.77
CA PHE A 184 -36.15 -11.79 -12.75
C PHE A 184 -36.95 -11.17 -11.60
N SER A 185 -36.62 -9.98 -11.16
CA SER A 185 -37.35 -9.29 -10.09
C SER A 185 -38.80 -8.98 -10.47
N GLN A 186 -39.03 -8.64 -11.74
CA GLN A 186 -40.38 -8.29 -12.24
C GLN A 186 -41.19 -9.48 -12.70
N ASN A 187 -40.55 -10.45 -13.36
CA ASN A 187 -41.25 -11.53 -14.08
C ASN A 187 -41.05 -12.92 -13.44
N GLY A 188 -40.09 -13.10 -12.55
CA GLY A 188 -39.73 -14.38 -11.93
C GLY A 188 -38.95 -15.34 -12.85
N TYR A 189 -38.75 -15.00 -14.09
CA TYR A 189 -38.01 -15.77 -15.10
C TYR A 189 -37.39 -14.84 -16.14
N MET A 190 -36.48 -15.36 -16.98
CA MET A 190 -35.88 -14.60 -18.07
C MET A 190 -36.92 -14.41 -19.20
N SER A 191 -37.46 -13.21 -19.31
CA SER A 191 -38.43 -12.84 -20.34
C SER A 191 -37.88 -11.88 -21.40
N TRP A 192 -36.82 -11.13 -21.07
CA TRP A 192 -36.20 -10.18 -21.97
C TRP A 192 -35.01 -10.78 -22.75
N GLU A 193 -34.89 -10.40 -24.03
CA GLU A 193 -33.80 -10.84 -24.92
C GLU A 193 -33.27 -9.68 -25.75
N TYR A 194 -32.88 -8.60 -25.08
CA TYR A 194 -32.26 -7.45 -25.75
C TYR A 194 -30.90 -7.83 -26.33
N GLN A 195 -30.70 -7.50 -27.61
CA GLN A 195 -29.50 -7.88 -28.34
C GLN A 195 -28.33 -6.90 -28.13
N GLN A 196 -28.65 -5.65 -27.81
CA GLN A 196 -27.66 -4.58 -27.65
C GLN A 196 -28.06 -3.58 -26.55
N ALA A 197 -27.08 -3.04 -25.88
CA ALA A 197 -27.20 -1.89 -24.98
C ALA A 197 -25.91 -1.06 -25.03
N GLY A 198 -26.00 0.21 -24.68
CA GLY A 198 -24.87 1.14 -24.64
C GLY A 198 -25.13 2.43 -25.39
N PRO A 199 -24.39 3.54 -25.08
CA PRO A 199 -23.40 3.58 -24.00
C PRO A 199 -24.04 3.61 -22.61
N GLY A 200 -23.34 3.06 -21.60
CA GLY A 200 -23.81 3.14 -20.22
C GLY A 200 -23.28 2.07 -19.26
N ASN A 201 -23.88 2.05 -18.07
CA ASN A 201 -23.67 1.02 -17.07
C ASN A 201 -24.56 -0.19 -17.39
N LEU A 202 -23.92 -1.31 -17.73
CA LEU A 202 -24.57 -2.46 -18.32
C LEU A 202 -24.46 -3.70 -17.45
N ALA A 203 -25.43 -4.63 -17.63
CA ALA A 203 -25.28 -6.00 -17.20
C ALA A 203 -25.76 -6.96 -18.31
N MET A 204 -25.04 -8.04 -18.50
CA MET A 204 -25.21 -9.04 -19.54
C MET A 204 -25.55 -10.39 -18.89
N MET A 205 -26.59 -11.06 -19.34
CA MET A 205 -27.03 -12.32 -18.77
C MET A 205 -27.29 -13.37 -19.87
N GLY A 206 -27.02 -14.63 -19.57
CA GLY A 206 -27.34 -15.72 -20.47
C GLY A 206 -27.84 -16.97 -19.72
N GLU A 207 -28.79 -17.68 -20.26
CA GLU A 207 -29.24 -19.01 -19.79
C GLU A 207 -28.29 -20.08 -20.31
N LEU A 208 -27.60 -20.79 -19.44
CA LEU A 208 -26.68 -21.84 -19.84
C LEU A 208 -27.45 -23.10 -20.38
N ASN A 209 -26.93 -23.68 -21.46
CA ASN A 209 -27.46 -24.88 -22.07
C ASN A 209 -27.37 -26.13 -21.17
N ARG A 210 -26.45 -26.13 -20.20
CA ARG A 210 -26.18 -27.27 -19.30
C ARG A 210 -25.89 -26.76 -17.88
N ASN A 211 -26.20 -27.59 -16.91
CA ASN A 211 -25.94 -27.34 -15.49
C ASN A 211 -24.47 -27.62 -15.08
N SER A 212 -23.63 -28.08 -16.00
CA SER A 212 -22.20 -28.25 -15.78
C SER A 212 -21.39 -27.91 -17.03
N GLY A 213 -20.21 -27.32 -16.86
CA GLY A 213 -19.35 -26.93 -17.96
C GLY A 213 -18.35 -25.89 -17.56
N VAL A 214 -17.85 -25.16 -18.57
CA VAL A 214 -16.85 -24.11 -18.41
C VAL A 214 -17.34 -22.79 -19.00
N LEU A 215 -17.18 -21.71 -18.25
CA LEU A 215 -17.26 -20.33 -18.75
C LEU A 215 -15.85 -19.80 -19.00
N ALA A 216 -15.67 -19.04 -20.08
CA ALA A 216 -14.44 -18.35 -20.43
C ALA A 216 -14.71 -16.85 -20.56
N LEU A 217 -14.09 -16.05 -19.69
CA LEU A 217 -14.07 -14.58 -19.78
C LEU A 217 -12.72 -14.16 -20.36
N ALA A 218 -12.72 -13.75 -21.63
CA ALA A 218 -11.52 -13.40 -22.39
C ALA A 218 -11.45 -11.91 -22.70
N PHE A 219 -10.23 -11.39 -22.79
CA PHE A 219 -9.93 -9.99 -23.04
C PHE A 219 -9.02 -9.82 -24.24
N SER A 220 -9.21 -8.75 -25.03
CA SER A 220 -8.35 -8.42 -26.18
C SER A 220 -8.60 -6.97 -26.63
N ASP A 221 -7.71 -6.46 -27.50
CA ASP A 221 -7.88 -5.18 -28.17
C ASP A 221 -8.81 -5.27 -29.42
N SER A 222 -9.43 -6.43 -29.65
CA SER A 222 -10.44 -6.62 -30.70
C SER A 222 -11.48 -7.68 -30.32
N ALA A 223 -12.69 -7.56 -30.85
CA ALA A 223 -13.76 -8.52 -30.63
C ALA A 223 -13.39 -9.94 -31.11
N GLN A 224 -12.77 -10.04 -32.29
CA GLN A 224 -12.30 -11.31 -32.86
C GLN A 224 -11.20 -11.94 -32.00
N GLY A 225 -10.26 -11.10 -31.50
CA GLY A 225 -9.21 -11.56 -30.60
C GLY A 225 -9.76 -12.15 -29.32
N ALA A 226 -10.70 -11.46 -28.66
CA ALA A 226 -11.36 -11.96 -27.45
C ALA A 226 -12.12 -13.29 -27.71
N ALA A 227 -12.90 -13.38 -28.80
CA ALA A 227 -13.60 -14.60 -29.17
C ALA A 227 -12.64 -15.77 -29.46
N THR A 228 -11.55 -15.51 -30.18
CA THR A 228 -10.51 -16.51 -30.47
C THR A 228 -9.83 -17.03 -29.22
N LEU A 229 -9.48 -16.13 -28.29
CA LEU A 229 -8.86 -16.50 -27.00
C LEU A 229 -9.80 -17.36 -26.15
N ALA A 230 -11.09 -16.97 -26.03
CA ALA A 230 -12.09 -17.76 -25.31
C ALA A 230 -12.27 -19.16 -25.91
N ALA A 231 -12.46 -19.25 -27.24
CA ALA A 231 -12.61 -20.52 -27.94
C ALA A 231 -11.37 -21.41 -27.81
N SER A 232 -10.15 -20.81 -27.91
CA SER A 232 -8.89 -21.55 -27.76
C SER A 232 -8.69 -22.11 -26.36
N SER A 233 -9.05 -21.35 -25.30
CA SER A 233 -8.94 -21.82 -23.92
C SER A 233 -9.95 -22.93 -23.62
N ILE A 234 -11.20 -22.81 -24.12
CA ILE A 234 -12.21 -23.87 -24.00
C ILE A 234 -11.74 -25.14 -24.72
N ALA A 235 -11.22 -25.00 -25.97
CA ALA A 235 -10.73 -26.14 -26.76
C ALA A 235 -9.50 -26.81 -26.15
N ALA A 236 -8.60 -26.05 -25.50
CA ALA A 236 -7.45 -26.61 -24.79
C ALA A 236 -7.88 -27.40 -23.54
N GLY A 237 -9.02 -27.09 -22.97
CA GLY A 237 -9.66 -27.77 -21.87
C GLY A 237 -9.27 -27.25 -20.48
N TYR A 238 -10.27 -27.12 -19.62
CA TYR A 238 -10.11 -26.63 -18.24
C TYR A 238 -9.09 -27.43 -17.41
N GLN A 239 -9.10 -28.75 -17.51
CA GLN A 239 -8.22 -29.60 -16.70
C GLN A 239 -6.75 -29.40 -17.08
N GLU A 240 -6.45 -29.16 -18.35
CA GLU A 240 -5.07 -28.89 -18.79
C GLU A 240 -4.62 -27.52 -18.31
N ALA A 241 -5.44 -26.48 -18.45
CA ALA A 241 -5.14 -25.16 -17.92
C ALA A 241 -4.91 -25.19 -16.38
N ARG A 242 -5.78 -25.91 -15.66
CA ARG A 242 -5.66 -26.09 -14.21
C ARG A 242 -4.38 -26.80 -13.80
N ARG A 243 -4.00 -27.85 -14.53
CA ARG A 243 -2.77 -28.60 -14.29
C ARG A 243 -1.54 -27.71 -14.48
N GLN A 244 -1.50 -26.94 -15.55
CA GLN A 244 -0.43 -25.97 -15.84
C GLN A 244 -0.38 -24.85 -14.78
N TYR A 245 -1.53 -24.30 -14.38
CA TYR A 245 -1.64 -23.32 -13.31
C TYR A 245 -1.02 -23.84 -12.01
N ALA A 246 -1.43 -25.05 -11.59
CA ALA A 246 -0.93 -25.66 -10.37
C ALA A 246 0.57 -25.98 -10.44
N TYR A 247 1.06 -26.45 -11.59
CA TYR A 247 2.47 -26.73 -11.82
C TYR A 247 3.34 -25.46 -11.71
N LEU A 248 2.93 -24.36 -12.34
CA LEU A 248 3.68 -23.10 -12.31
C LEU A 248 3.74 -22.52 -10.89
N TRP A 249 2.62 -22.57 -10.16
CA TRP A 249 2.59 -22.15 -8.76
C TRP A 249 3.45 -23.05 -7.87
N ALA A 250 3.44 -24.38 -8.08
CA ALA A 250 4.29 -25.30 -7.34
C ALA A 250 5.78 -25.02 -7.60
N ALA A 251 6.17 -24.85 -8.86
CA ALA A 251 7.55 -24.54 -9.24
C ALA A 251 8.01 -23.19 -8.63
N TRP A 252 7.15 -22.18 -8.60
CA TRP A 252 7.48 -20.92 -7.95
C TRP A 252 7.57 -21.08 -6.42
N ASN A 253 6.67 -21.82 -5.78
CA ASN A 253 6.69 -22.05 -4.35
C ASN A 253 7.98 -22.77 -3.88
N GLU A 254 8.64 -23.57 -4.73
CA GLU A 254 9.93 -24.18 -4.44
C GLU A 254 11.06 -23.17 -4.27
N THR A 255 10.90 -21.95 -4.79
CA THR A 255 11.87 -20.86 -4.61
C THR A 255 11.74 -20.16 -3.25
N VAL A 256 10.64 -20.36 -2.54
CA VAL A 256 10.39 -19.75 -1.22
C VAL A 256 11.27 -20.42 -0.16
N ASN A 257 12.16 -19.64 0.44
CA ASN A 257 13.11 -20.09 1.46
C ASN A 257 13.03 -19.24 2.72
N PHE A 258 11.90 -19.34 3.44
CA PHE A 258 11.74 -18.66 4.72
C PHE A 258 12.44 -19.45 5.86
N PRO A 259 13.20 -18.79 6.76
CA PRO A 259 13.93 -19.49 7.83
C PRO A 259 13.05 -20.34 8.73
N GLY A 260 13.24 -21.66 8.63
CA GLY A 260 12.53 -22.64 9.46
C GLY A 260 11.03 -22.76 9.19
N LEU A 261 10.56 -22.47 7.97
CA LEU A 261 9.15 -22.51 7.57
C LEU A 261 8.45 -23.83 7.96
N ASP A 262 9.10 -24.96 7.71
CA ASP A 262 8.54 -26.28 8.01
C ASP A 262 8.52 -26.64 9.51
N LYS A 263 9.19 -25.84 10.33
CA LYS A 263 9.22 -25.98 11.81
C LYS A 263 8.25 -25.02 12.51
N LEU A 264 7.58 -24.16 11.77
CA LEU A 264 6.55 -23.30 12.32
C LEU A 264 5.29 -24.09 12.67
N PRO A 265 4.50 -23.64 13.66
CA PRO A 265 3.12 -24.11 13.81
C PRO A 265 2.37 -24.00 12.49
N LYS A 266 1.46 -24.97 12.22
CA LYS A 266 0.79 -25.06 10.91
C LYS A 266 0.08 -23.76 10.52
N ASN A 267 -0.61 -23.11 11.45
CA ASN A 267 -1.29 -21.84 11.21
C ASN A 267 -0.33 -20.71 10.77
N LEU A 268 0.87 -20.63 11.36
CA LEU A 268 1.88 -19.63 10.98
C LEU A 268 2.55 -19.99 9.65
N SER A 269 2.84 -21.27 9.42
CA SER A 269 3.38 -21.73 8.14
C SER A 269 2.40 -21.47 6.99
N ASP A 270 1.12 -21.80 7.17
CA ASP A 270 0.08 -21.50 6.19
C ASP A 270 -0.07 -19.99 5.97
N ALA A 271 -0.03 -19.17 7.02
CA ALA A 271 -0.12 -17.73 6.92
C ALA A 271 1.04 -17.11 6.13
N VAL A 272 2.29 -17.58 6.32
CA VAL A 272 3.43 -17.14 5.49
C VAL A 272 3.21 -17.54 4.04
N ARG A 273 2.81 -18.79 3.76
CA ARG A 273 2.56 -19.29 2.40
C ARG A 273 1.43 -18.51 1.70
N THR A 274 0.32 -18.27 2.39
CA THR A 274 -0.78 -17.47 1.87
C THR A 274 -0.32 -16.03 1.61
N SER A 275 0.34 -15.40 2.58
CA SER A 275 0.78 -14.01 2.44
C SER A 275 1.74 -13.79 1.28
N ILE A 276 2.69 -14.71 1.09
CA ILE A 276 3.63 -14.57 -0.04
C ILE A 276 2.95 -14.86 -1.39
N ALA A 277 1.96 -15.76 -1.43
CA ALA A 277 1.14 -16.00 -2.62
C ALA A 277 0.27 -14.77 -2.96
N VAL A 278 -0.31 -14.10 -1.95
CA VAL A 278 -1.05 -12.85 -2.12
C VAL A 278 -0.13 -11.76 -2.68
N ILE A 279 1.06 -11.57 -2.11
CA ILE A 279 2.06 -10.62 -2.62
C ILE A 279 2.38 -10.93 -4.10
N LYS A 280 2.64 -12.19 -4.44
CA LYS A 280 2.92 -12.60 -5.83
C LYS A 280 1.76 -12.31 -6.78
N THR A 281 0.53 -12.42 -6.30
CA THR A 281 -0.68 -12.09 -7.08
C THR A 281 -0.79 -10.59 -7.39
N HIS A 282 -0.18 -9.71 -6.61
CA HIS A 282 -0.21 -8.25 -6.83
C HIS A 282 0.90 -7.74 -7.75
N GLU A 283 1.73 -8.61 -8.29
CA GLU A 283 2.81 -8.24 -9.20
C GLU A 283 2.32 -8.06 -10.64
N GLY A 284 2.75 -6.95 -11.27
CA GLY A 284 2.52 -6.69 -12.69
C GLY A 284 3.32 -7.62 -13.59
N ARG A 285 2.66 -8.20 -14.61
CA ARG A 285 3.28 -9.17 -15.52
C ARG A 285 4.14 -8.51 -16.59
N THR A 286 3.64 -7.40 -17.14
CA THR A 286 4.34 -6.63 -18.18
C THR A 286 5.50 -5.81 -17.61
N PHE A 287 5.38 -5.38 -16.36
CA PHE A 287 6.37 -4.58 -15.64
C PHE A 287 6.79 -5.31 -14.35
N PRO A 288 7.68 -6.32 -14.46
CA PRO A 288 8.11 -7.11 -13.30
C PRO A 288 8.66 -6.22 -12.17
N GLY A 289 8.28 -6.55 -10.95
CA GLY A 289 8.63 -5.77 -9.76
C GLY A 289 7.65 -4.62 -9.46
N SER A 290 6.70 -4.29 -10.33
CA SER A 290 5.60 -3.41 -9.98
C SER A 290 4.61 -4.16 -9.08
N LEU A 291 4.37 -3.66 -7.87
CA LEU A 291 3.51 -4.27 -6.86
C LEU A 291 2.39 -3.29 -6.50
N VAL A 292 1.15 -3.60 -6.88
CA VAL A 292 0.01 -2.78 -6.48
C VAL A 292 -0.33 -3.02 -5.01
N ALA A 293 -0.74 -1.97 -4.28
CA ALA A 293 -0.99 -2.05 -2.84
C ALA A 293 -2.17 -2.98 -2.50
N SER A 294 -3.20 -3.01 -3.34
CA SER A 294 -4.37 -3.87 -3.20
C SER A 294 -5.10 -4.05 -4.53
N LEU A 295 -5.70 -5.22 -4.74
CA LEU A 295 -6.64 -5.48 -5.84
C LEU A 295 -8.07 -5.18 -5.39
N SER A 296 -8.29 -3.96 -4.87
CA SER A 296 -9.62 -3.52 -4.44
C SER A 296 -9.80 -2.00 -4.60
N THR A 297 -11.04 -1.57 -4.57
CA THR A 297 -11.44 -0.17 -4.46
C THR A 297 -12.06 0.04 -3.08
N PRO A 298 -11.41 0.76 -2.15
CA PRO A 298 -11.98 1.01 -0.84
C PRO A 298 -13.37 1.61 -0.92
N TRP A 299 -14.30 1.06 -0.15
CA TRP A 299 -15.74 1.45 -0.15
C TRP A 299 -16.39 1.46 -1.54
N GLY A 300 -15.91 0.60 -2.44
CA GLY A 300 -16.31 0.58 -3.84
C GLY A 300 -17.80 0.29 -4.08
N ASP A 301 -18.48 -0.40 -3.16
CA ASP A 301 -19.92 -0.64 -3.21
C ASP A 301 -20.76 0.63 -3.06
N THR A 302 -20.17 1.75 -2.64
CA THR A 302 -20.81 3.07 -2.49
C THR A 302 -20.22 4.14 -3.40
N HIS A 303 -19.12 3.86 -4.09
CA HIS A 303 -18.39 4.80 -4.94
C HIS A 303 -18.23 4.26 -6.37
N LYS A 304 -18.26 5.18 -7.34
CA LYS A 304 -17.95 4.88 -8.74
C LYS A 304 -16.49 5.08 -9.10
N ASP A 305 -15.71 5.73 -8.23
CA ASP A 305 -14.32 6.08 -8.49
C ASP A 305 -13.46 4.84 -8.69
N ALA A 306 -12.65 4.85 -9.76
CA ALA A 306 -11.67 3.82 -10.05
C ALA A 306 -10.32 4.07 -9.37
N GLY A 307 -10.17 5.16 -8.61
CA GLY A 307 -8.96 5.55 -7.89
C GLY A 307 -8.66 4.71 -6.66
N GLY A 308 -8.83 3.38 -6.76
CA GLY A 308 -8.58 2.44 -5.68
C GLY A 308 -7.09 2.21 -5.40
N TYR A 309 -6.79 1.16 -4.63
CA TYR A 309 -5.43 0.80 -4.21
C TYR A 309 -4.68 -0.10 -5.21
N HIS A 310 -5.22 -0.27 -6.43
CA HIS A 310 -4.53 -0.97 -7.53
C HIS A 310 -3.46 -0.10 -8.22
N LEU A 311 -2.69 0.61 -7.40
CA LEU A 311 -1.55 1.47 -7.74
C LEU A 311 -0.30 1.03 -6.95
N VAL A 312 0.85 1.49 -7.39
CA VAL A 312 2.16 1.19 -6.79
C VAL A 312 2.62 2.37 -5.95
N TRP A 313 2.84 2.19 -4.65
CA TRP A 313 3.51 3.11 -3.75
C TRP A 313 4.95 2.63 -3.51
N PRO A 314 5.97 3.49 -3.65
CA PRO A 314 7.36 3.11 -3.36
C PRO A 314 7.57 2.61 -1.92
N ARG A 315 6.94 3.22 -0.93
CA ARG A 315 6.97 2.78 0.47
C ARG A 315 6.46 1.35 0.62
N ASP A 316 5.23 1.09 0.20
CA ASP A 316 4.59 -0.23 0.28
C ASP A 316 5.42 -1.28 -0.45
N SER A 317 5.92 -0.94 -1.63
CA SER A 317 6.77 -1.82 -2.44
C SER A 317 8.05 -2.22 -1.71
N VAL A 318 8.71 -1.30 -1.02
CA VAL A 318 9.93 -1.60 -0.25
C VAL A 318 9.63 -2.42 1.01
N GLU A 319 8.56 -2.10 1.73
CA GLU A 319 8.12 -2.88 2.89
C GLU A 319 7.80 -4.34 2.50
N VAL A 320 7.16 -4.52 1.33
CA VAL A 320 6.92 -5.84 0.72
C VAL A 320 8.24 -6.47 0.24
N GLY A 321 9.14 -5.67 -0.33
CA GLY A 321 10.47 -6.11 -0.77
C GLY A 321 11.28 -6.75 0.37
N PHE A 322 11.24 -6.18 1.56
CA PHE A 322 11.86 -6.78 2.74
C PHE A 322 11.21 -8.10 3.15
N ALA A 323 9.89 -8.23 3.03
CA ALA A 323 9.20 -9.51 3.29
C ALA A 323 9.57 -10.59 2.25
N MET A 324 9.65 -10.22 0.96
CA MET A 324 10.13 -11.11 -0.10
C MET A 324 11.58 -11.53 0.15
N LEU A 325 12.42 -10.62 0.61
CA LEU A 325 13.82 -10.91 0.99
C LEU A 325 13.88 -11.90 2.18
N ALA A 326 13.02 -11.73 3.19
CA ALA A 326 12.91 -12.68 4.30
C ALA A 326 12.46 -14.07 3.84
N CYS A 327 11.73 -14.17 2.73
CA CYS A 327 11.32 -15.40 2.09
C CYS A 327 12.32 -15.94 1.05
N GLY A 328 13.49 -15.30 0.88
CA GLY A 328 14.53 -15.75 -0.06
C GLY A 328 14.17 -15.59 -1.54
N LEU A 329 13.17 -14.76 -1.88
CA LEU A 329 12.69 -14.55 -3.25
C LEU A 329 13.60 -13.58 -4.02
N ILE A 330 14.79 -14.05 -4.38
CA ILE A 330 15.87 -13.22 -4.95
C ILE A 330 15.49 -12.62 -6.31
N ALA A 331 14.79 -13.37 -7.15
CA ALA A 331 14.36 -12.87 -8.46
C ALA A 331 13.38 -11.70 -8.32
N GLU A 332 12.41 -11.82 -7.42
CA GLU A 332 11.38 -10.81 -7.15
C GLU A 332 11.99 -9.54 -6.54
N VAL A 333 12.88 -9.66 -5.54
CA VAL A 333 13.52 -8.48 -4.92
C VAL A 333 14.42 -7.75 -5.93
N ARG A 334 15.07 -8.47 -6.86
CA ARG A 334 15.85 -7.86 -7.94
C ARG A 334 14.95 -7.17 -8.97
N ALA A 335 13.83 -7.78 -9.33
CA ALA A 335 12.83 -7.17 -10.21
C ALA A 335 12.26 -5.89 -9.61
N LEU A 336 11.90 -5.91 -8.31
CA LEU A 336 11.45 -4.73 -7.59
C LEU A 336 12.52 -3.63 -7.60
N MET A 337 13.78 -3.95 -7.32
CA MET A 337 14.87 -2.97 -7.34
C MET A 337 15.03 -2.35 -8.74
N ALA A 338 14.95 -3.16 -9.80
CA ALA A 338 15.02 -2.68 -11.17
C ALA A 338 13.83 -1.75 -11.51
N TYR A 339 12.63 -2.09 -11.05
CA TYR A 339 11.45 -1.27 -11.21
C TYR A 339 11.57 0.09 -10.50
N LEU A 340 11.99 0.10 -9.23
CA LEU A 340 12.22 1.33 -8.47
C LEU A 340 13.26 2.23 -9.14
N ILE A 341 14.34 1.67 -9.69
CA ILE A 341 15.33 2.42 -10.46
C ILE A 341 14.68 3.06 -11.70
N ALA A 342 13.81 2.32 -12.39
CA ALA A 342 13.21 2.77 -13.65
C ALA A 342 12.22 3.93 -13.47
N ILE A 343 11.47 3.97 -12.34
CA ILE A 343 10.45 4.98 -12.08
C ILE A 343 10.96 6.20 -11.28
N GLN A 344 12.25 6.22 -10.88
CA GLN A 344 12.83 7.35 -10.17
C GLN A 344 12.82 8.61 -11.03
N GLN A 345 12.40 9.74 -10.44
CA GLN A 345 12.42 11.04 -11.10
C GLN A 345 13.87 11.54 -11.31
N PRO A 346 14.11 12.43 -12.30
CA PRO A 346 15.45 12.91 -12.63
C PRO A 346 16.21 13.56 -11.47
N ASP A 347 15.50 14.24 -10.55
CA ASP A 347 16.04 14.92 -9.37
C ASP A 347 16.26 13.99 -8.17
N GLY A 348 15.77 12.73 -8.24
CA GLY A 348 16.06 11.71 -7.24
C GLY A 348 14.88 11.25 -6.40
N HIS A 349 13.73 11.91 -6.44
CA HIS A 349 12.54 11.46 -5.70
C HIS A 349 11.70 10.44 -6.49
N TRP A 350 10.66 9.95 -5.87
CA TRP A 350 9.55 9.19 -6.47
C TRP A 350 8.25 9.95 -6.27
N MET A 351 7.35 9.82 -7.24
CA MET A 351 5.98 10.30 -7.08
C MET A 351 5.25 9.45 -6.02
N GLN A 352 4.26 10.04 -5.35
CA GLN A 352 3.48 9.40 -4.28
C GLN A 352 3.00 8.00 -4.68
N ASN A 353 2.43 7.84 -5.88
CA ASN A 353 2.09 6.55 -6.45
C ASN A 353 2.02 6.61 -7.97
N ASN A 354 1.99 5.44 -8.59
CA ASN A 354 1.91 5.32 -10.04
C ASN A 354 1.18 4.03 -10.46
N PHE A 355 0.70 4.01 -11.69
CA PHE A 355 0.30 2.77 -12.35
C PHE A 355 1.50 1.85 -12.55
N THR A 356 1.25 0.59 -12.85
CA THR A 356 2.33 -0.40 -13.03
C THR A 356 3.33 -0.05 -14.14
N ASP A 357 2.93 0.77 -15.12
CA ASP A 357 3.80 1.28 -16.20
C ASP A 357 4.67 2.49 -15.78
N GLY A 358 4.55 2.93 -14.53
CA GLY A 358 5.31 4.06 -13.98
C GLY A 358 4.68 5.42 -14.21
N GLN A 359 3.49 5.52 -14.85
CA GLN A 359 2.79 6.80 -14.95
C GLN A 359 2.27 7.25 -13.59
N PRO A 360 2.63 8.45 -13.10
CA PRO A 360 2.15 8.96 -11.83
C PRO A 360 0.62 9.14 -11.81
N TYR A 361 -0.01 8.74 -10.71
CA TYR A 361 -1.40 9.04 -10.45
C TYR A 361 -1.51 10.24 -9.49
N TRP A 362 -0.96 10.13 -8.27
CA TRP A 362 -0.77 11.27 -7.37
C TRP A 362 0.70 11.68 -7.34
N GLN A 363 0.94 12.99 -7.31
CA GLN A 363 2.28 13.56 -7.46
C GLN A 363 2.82 14.16 -6.17
N GLY A 364 2.25 13.80 -5.01
CA GLY A 364 2.78 14.17 -3.69
C GLY A 364 4.20 13.68 -3.50
N ILE A 365 4.95 14.35 -2.62
CA ILE A 365 6.33 13.96 -2.28
C ILE A 365 6.37 13.56 -0.81
N GLN A 366 6.92 12.37 -0.55
CA GLN A 366 7.15 11.83 0.77
C GLN A 366 8.62 11.42 0.89
N LEU A 367 9.33 11.99 1.86
CA LEU A 367 10.77 11.69 2.01
C LEU A 367 11.04 10.25 2.46
N ASP A 368 10.10 9.59 3.08
CA ASP A 368 10.21 8.15 3.38
C ASP A 368 10.20 7.31 2.10
N GLU A 369 9.41 7.68 1.09
CA GLU A 369 9.43 7.03 -0.22
C GLU A 369 10.72 7.29 -1.02
N VAL A 370 11.45 8.35 -0.67
CA VAL A 370 12.78 8.60 -1.21
C VAL A 370 13.85 7.80 -0.46
N ALA A 371 13.70 7.65 0.86
CA ALA A 371 14.70 7.02 1.73
C ALA A 371 14.63 5.47 1.71
N LEU A 372 13.43 4.90 1.69
CA LEU A 372 13.24 3.45 1.74
C LEU A 372 13.89 2.69 0.57
N PRO A 373 13.83 3.15 -0.71
CA PRO A 373 14.57 2.52 -1.80
C PRO A 373 16.08 2.49 -1.59
N VAL A 374 16.65 3.50 -0.92
CA VAL A 374 18.09 3.52 -0.57
C VAL A 374 18.41 2.46 0.48
N LEU A 375 17.57 2.32 1.52
CA LEU A 375 17.73 1.28 2.54
C LEU A 375 17.63 -0.13 1.92
N PHE A 376 16.69 -0.32 1.01
CA PHE A 376 16.53 -1.59 0.30
C PHE A 376 17.75 -1.91 -0.58
N ALA A 377 18.23 -0.93 -1.37
CA ALA A 377 19.45 -1.08 -2.16
C ALA A 377 20.69 -1.40 -1.28
N ALA A 378 20.84 -0.71 -0.13
CA ALA A 378 21.92 -0.98 0.81
C ALA A 378 21.83 -2.38 1.42
N LYS A 379 20.61 -2.87 1.72
CA LYS A 379 20.39 -4.23 2.22
C LYS A 379 20.73 -5.28 1.17
N LEU A 380 20.31 -5.09 -0.07
CA LEU A 380 20.66 -5.99 -1.18
C LEU A 380 22.16 -5.98 -1.45
N HIS A 381 22.82 -4.81 -1.33
CA HIS A 381 24.26 -4.71 -1.45
C HIS A 381 24.99 -5.45 -0.33
N GLU A 382 24.57 -5.28 0.95
CA GLU A 382 25.12 -5.99 2.10
C GLU A 382 25.08 -7.53 1.92
N GLN A 383 24.08 -8.03 1.20
CA GLN A 383 23.89 -9.46 0.92
C GLN A 383 24.48 -9.90 -0.43
N GLY A 384 25.09 -9.00 -1.22
CA GLY A 384 25.66 -9.33 -2.53
C GLY A 384 24.63 -9.63 -3.61
N LEU A 385 23.38 -9.14 -3.46
CA LEU A 385 22.25 -9.50 -4.31
C LEU A 385 22.01 -8.54 -5.49
N LEU A 386 22.70 -7.39 -5.55
CA LEU A 386 22.54 -6.42 -6.65
C LEU A 386 23.07 -6.92 -8.00
N GLY A 387 24.15 -7.71 -8.01
CA GLY A 387 24.73 -8.24 -9.24
C GLY A 387 25.04 -7.14 -10.26
N GLU A 388 24.62 -7.33 -11.50
CA GLU A 388 24.85 -6.38 -12.61
C GLU A 388 24.12 -5.04 -12.42
N MET A 389 23.07 -4.98 -11.60
CA MET A 389 22.36 -3.74 -11.29
C MET A 389 23.10 -2.82 -10.31
N GLN A 390 24.22 -3.26 -9.72
CA GLN A 390 24.91 -2.50 -8.67
C GLN A 390 25.21 -1.06 -9.09
N GLY A 391 25.73 -0.85 -10.31
CA GLY A 391 26.03 0.50 -10.81
C GLY A 391 24.78 1.38 -10.95
N ALA A 392 23.66 0.81 -11.38
CA ALA A 392 22.38 1.53 -11.50
C ALA A 392 21.80 1.85 -10.11
N ALA A 393 21.83 0.90 -9.18
CA ALA A 393 21.37 1.10 -7.80
C ALA A 393 22.20 2.17 -7.06
N ILE A 394 23.52 2.22 -7.27
CA ILE A 394 24.37 3.28 -6.73
C ILE A 394 23.97 4.66 -7.29
N ARG A 395 23.77 4.79 -8.60
CA ARG A 395 23.31 6.06 -9.20
C ARG A 395 21.95 6.50 -8.68
N MET A 396 21.03 5.56 -8.55
CA MET A 396 19.71 5.80 -7.94
C MET A 396 19.85 6.31 -6.51
N ALA A 397 20.63 5.61 -5.68
CA ALA A 397 20.84 5.97 -4.28
C ALA A 397 21.51 7.35 -4.12
N ARG A 398 22.51 7.70 -4.95
CA ARG A 398 23.15 9.03 -4.95
C ARG A 398 22.15 10.16 -5.17
N LYS A 399 21.29 10.02 -6.17
CA LYS A 399 20.23 11.01 -6.46
C LYS A 399 19.25 11.14 -5.29
N ALA A 400 18.78 10.01 -4.76
CA ALA A 400 17.85 9.99 -3.63
C ALA A 400 18.46 10.62 -2.37
N LEU A 401 19.72 10.31 -2.06
CA LEU A 401 20.44 10.90 -0.92
C LEU A 401 20.68 12.40 -1.10
N ALA A 402 20.97 12.85 -2.32
CA ALA A 402 21.05 14.28 -2.61
C ALA A 402 19.70 14.98 -2.40
N PHE A 403 18.60 14.36 -2.86
CA PHE A 403 17.25 14.89 -2.64
C PHE A 403 16.93 14.99 -1.14
N ILE A 404 17.16 13.92 -0.36
CA ILE A 404 16.95 13.92 1.10
C ILE A 404 17.77 15.03 1.75
N ALA A 405 19.04 15.14 1.41
CA ALA A 405 19.93 16.16 1.99
C ALA A 405 19.46 17.58 1.67
N GLN A 406 18.96 17.85 0.47
CA GLN A 406 18.54 19.18 0.02
C GLN A 406 17.17 19.61 0.57
N TYR A 407 16.22 18.67 0.68
CA TYR A 407 14.81 18.99 1.00
C TYR A 407 14.37 18.58 2.41
N GLY A 408 15.08 17.67 3.08
CA GLY A 408 14.80 17.31 4.47
C GLY A 408 15.22 18.38 5.49
N PRO A 409 14.86 18.17 6.78
CA PRO A 409 14.26 16.98 7.40
C PRO A 409 12.73 16.94 7.37
N ALA A 410 12.04 18.03 6.99
CA ALA A 410 10.59 18.07 6.88
C ALA A 410 10.14 17.47 5.56
N SER A 411 9.07 16.66 5.58
CA SER A 411 8.45 16.08 4.39
C SER A 411 7.20 16.87 4.00
N PRO A 412 6.93 17.07 2.69
CA PRO A 412 5.67 17.66 2.23
C PRO A 412 4.43 16.87 2.62
N GLN A 413 4.56 15.56 2.77
CA GLN A 413 3.53 14.66 3.32
C GLN A 413 4.18 13.65 4.26
N ASP A 414 3.42 13.21 5.27
CA ASP A 414 3.80 12.08 6.12
C ASP A 414 3.42 10.74 5.47
N ARG A 415 3.75 9.61 6.12
CA ARG A 415 3.47 8.26 5.61
C ARG A 415 1.97 7.97 5.40
N TRP A 416 1.08 8.78 5.98
CA TRP A 416 -0.37 8.69 5.82
C TRP A 416 -0.91 9.60 4.72
N GLU A 417 -0.02 10.34 4.00
CA GLU A 417 -0.35 11.19 2.85
C GLU A 417 -1.19 12.43 3.21
N GLU A 418 -1.13 12.84 4.48
CA GLU A 418 -2.04 13.86 5.03
C GLU A 418 -1.37 15.19 5.32
N ASN A 419 -0.25 15.18 6.05
CA ASN A 419 0.29 16.39 6.64
C ASN A 419 1.77 16.62 6.33
N ALA A 420 2.12 17.88 6.07
CA ALA A 420 3.51 18.31 5.97
C ALA A 420 4.15 18.52 7.35
N GLY A 421 5.44 18.22 7.47
CA GLY A 421 6.20 18.47 8.68
C GLY A 421 7.31 17.46 8.94
N ILE A 422 7.87 17.53 10.13
CA ILE A 422 8.83 16.55 10.63
C ILE A 422 8.07 15.50 11.43
N ASN A 423 8.19 14.24 11.05
CA ASN A 423 7.61 13.13 11.80
C ASN A 423 8.67 12.06 12.11
N PRO A 424 8.51 11.30 13.21
CA PRO A 424 9.53 10.34 13.64
C PRO A 424 9.82 9.24 12.61
N PHE A 425 8.80 8.77 11.85
CA PHE A 425 8.96 7.74 10.83
C PHE A 425 9.85 8.21 9.68
N THR A 426 9.43 9.26 8.97
CA THR A 426 10.15 9.80 7.81
C THR A 426 11.55 10.25 8.18
N LEU A 427 11.72 10.89 9.36
CA LEU A 427 13.03 11.31 9.84
C LEU A 427 13.94 10.12 10.14
N SER A 428 13.42 9.05 10.78
CA SER A 428 14.21 7.86 11.09
C SER A 428 14.71 7.14 9.83
N VAL A 429 13.85 6.97 8.82
CA VAL A 429 14.24 6.32 7.56
C VAL A 429 15.20 7.19 6.75
N SER A 430 15.07 8.53 6.81
CA SER A 430 15.98 9.47 6.15
C SER A 430 17.39 9.44 6.78
N ILE A 431 17.48 9.49 8.11
CA ILE A 431 18.75 9.35 8.83
C ILE A 431 19.39 7.99 8.51
N ALA A 432 18.60 6.92 8.57
CA ALA A 432 19.09 5.57 8.28
C ALA A 432 19.60 5.46 6.83
N ALA A 433 18.91 6.07 5.85
CA ALA A 433 19.31 6.05 4.44
C ALA A 433 20.63 6.80 4.21
N LEU A 434 20.81 7.99 4.82
CA LEU A 434 22.07 8.74 4.75
C LEU A 434 23.25 7.90 5.27
N VAL A 435 23.09 7.27 6.43
CA VAL A 435 24.13 6.39 7.00
C VAL A 435 24.36 5.15 6.15
N ALA A 436 23.29 4.49 5.72
CA ALA A 436 23.36 3.26 4.93
C ALA A 436 24.08 3.49 3.59
N GLY A 437 23.69 4.53 2.86
CA GLY A 437 24.32 4.88 1.59
C GLY A 437 25.78 5.28 1.71
N ALA A 438 26.13 6.06 2.76
CA ALA A 438 27.51 6.42 3.07
C ALA A 438 28.36 5.20 3.42
N LYS A 439 27.84 4.27 4.22
CA LYS A 439 28.58 3.07 4.69
C LYS A 439 28.62 1.96 3.65
N ALA A 440 27.64 1.87 2.77
CA ALA A 440 27.65 0.93 1.65
C ALA A 440 28.62 1.32 0.50
N GLY A 441 29.26 2.50 0.60
CA GLY A 441 30.14 2.99 -0.45
C GLY A 441 29.39 3.50 -1.69
N PHE A 442 28.15 3.92 -1.54
CA PHE A 442 27.37 4.49 -2.63
C PHE A 442 27.77 5.93 -2.97
N LEU A 443 28.43 6.61 -2.05
CA LEU A 443 28.85 8.01 -2.13
C LEU A 443 30.36 8.13 -2.27
N GLU A 444 30.84 9.16 -2.95
CA GLU A 444 32.23 9.56 -2.98
C GLU A 444 32.63 10.20 -1.64
N GLU A 445 33.93 10.34 -1.35
CA GLU A 445 34.40 10.64 0.03
C GLU A 445 33.84 11.95 0.58
N GLY A 446 33.71 13.02 -0.24
CA GLY A 446 33.14 14.30 0.20
C GLY A 446 31.64 14.16 0.54
N ASP A 447 30.87 13.59 -0.37
CA ASP A 447 29.44 13.33 -0.19
C ASP A 447 29.17 12.39 0.99
N LYS A 448 30.02 11.37 1.16
CA LYS A 448 29.92 10.40 2.25
C LYS A 448 30.12 11.06 3.63
N GLN A 449 31.15 11.92 3.75
CA GLN A 449 31.39 12.61 5.03
C GLN A 449 30.25 13.57 5.33
N TYR A 450 29.80 14.34 4.35
CA TYR A 450 28.65 15.24 4.50
C TYR A 450 27.36 14.51 4.90
N ALA A 451 27.06 13.37 4.26
CA ALA A 451 25.88 12.55 4.60
C ALA A 451 25.91 12.06 6.06
N LEU A 452 27.10 11.66 6.55
CA LEU A 452 27.26 11.22 7.95
C LEU A 452 27.12 12.38 8.94
N ASP A 453 27.71 13.53 8.64
CA ASP A 453 27.60 14.73 9.49
C ASP A 453 26.15 15.22 9.57
N LEU A 454 25.43 15.24 8.44
CA LEU A 454 24.02 15.62 8.39
C LEU A 454 23.12 14.62 9.15
N ALA A 455 23.38 13.30 8.99
CA ALA A 455 22.65 12.27 9.71
C ALA A 455 22.85 12.38 11.23
N ASP A 456 24.07 12.70 11.69
CA ASP A 456 24.35 12.88 13.11
C ASP A 456 23.67 14.14 13.65
N ASP A 457 23.69 15.25 12.91
CA ASP A 457 22.96 16.48 13.28
C ASP A 457 21.45 16.22 13.41
N TRP A 458 20.86 15.56 12.44
CA TRP A 458 19.44 15.24 12.50
C TRP A 458 19.10 14.28 13.65
N ASN A 459 19.94 13.28 13.87
CA ASN A 459 19.73 12.32 14.96
C ASN A 459 19.86 12.98 16.36
N GLU A 460 20.75 13.96 16.53
CA GLU A 460 20.93 14.73 17.77
C GLU A 460 19.75 15.70 18.01
N ARG A 461 19.19 16.26 16.94
CA ARG A 461 18.06 17.21 17.02
C ARG A 461 16.68 16.54 17.07
N LEU A 462 16.58 15.24 16.80
CA LEU A 462 15.33 14.53 16.61
C LEU A 462 14.32 14.81 17.72
N GLU A 463 14.72 14.62 18.98
CA GLU A 463 13.83 14.84 20.13
C GLU A 463 13.42 16.31 20.27
N SER A 464 14.29 17.26 19.90
CA SER A 464 13.94 18.69 19.93
C SER A 464 12.84 19.05 18.93
N TRP A 465 12.69 18.25 17.88
CA TRP A 465 11.68 18.44 16.86
C TRP A 465 10.38 17.69 17.11
N VAL A 466 10.45 16.48 17.68
CA VAL A 466 9.28 15.56 17.70
C VAL A 466 8.98 14.97 19.08
N TYR A 467 9.62 15.45 20.15
CA TYR A 467 9.34 15.01 21.53
C TYR A 467 8.85 16.17 22.38
N VAL A 468 7.72 15.98 23.04
CA VAL A 468 7.09 16.99 23.93
C VAL A 468 7.15 16.54 25.37
N LYS A 469 7.13 17.51 26.30
CA LYS A 469 7.12 17.28 27.74
C LYS A 469 6.01 18.09 28.42
N ASP A 470 5.65 17.69 29.62
CA ASP A 470 4.73 18.41 30.50
C ASP A 470 3.37 18.69 29.87
N THR A 471 2.89 17.77 29.00
CA THR A 471 1.55 17.86 28.44
C THR A 471 0.51 17.39 29.46
N LYS A 472 -0.77 17.60 29.16
CA LYS A 472 -1.87 17.03 29.97
C LYS A 472 -1.81 15.50 29.97
N LEU A 473 -1.52 14.90 28.80
CA LEU A 473 -1.41 13.44 28.62
C LEU A 473 -0.27 12.85 29.46
N ASP A 474 0.89 13.51 29.49
CA ASP A 474 2.03 13.06 30.29
C ASP A 474 1.72 13.04 31.79
N ARG A 475 1.08 14.10 32.29
CA ARG A 475 0.68 14.20 33.71
C ARG A 475 -0.34 13.15 34.11
N GLU A 476 -1.30 12.85 33.23
CA GLU A 476 -2.34 11.83 33.49
C GLU A 476 -1.77 10.41 33.61
N LEU A 477 -0.64 10.14 32.95
CA LEU A 477 0.07 8.85 33.00
C LEU A 477 1.27 8.83 33.93
N GLY A 478 1.73 9.98 34.42
CA GLY A 478 2.93 10.08 35.25
C GLY A 478 4.21 9.76 34.47
N ILE A 479 4.28 10.20 33.20
CA ILE A 479 5.47 10.09 32.33
C ILE A 479 6.10 11.45 32.11
N ASP A 480 7.36 11.48 31.69
CA ASP A 480 8.10 12.72 31.49
C ASP A 480 7.76 13.44 30.18
N GLY A 481 7.27 12.70 29.19
CA GLY A 481 6.94 13.22 27.85
C GLY A 481 6.67 12.11 26.85
N HIS A 482 6.42 12.49 25.59
CA HIS A 482 6.15 11.53 24.51
C HIS A 482 6.54 12.08 23.13
N TYR A 483 6.78 11.16 22.17
CA TYR A 483 6.89 11.50 20.76
C TYR A 483 5.52 11.84 20.20
N VAL A 484 5.43 12.96 19.47
CA VAL A 484 4.23 13.36 18.73
C VAL A 484 4.20 12.69 17.36
N ARG A 485 3.01 12.59 16.75
CA ARG A 485 2.85 12.09 15.38
C ARG A 485 3.68 12.91 14.38
N LEU A 486 3.61 14.23 14.45
CA LEU A 486 4.38 15.12 13.61
C LEU A 486 4.50 16.53 14.23
N ASN A 487 5.49 17.29 13.75
CA ASN A 487 5.64 18.72 14.01
C ASN A 487 5.55 19.47 12.67
N PRO A 488 4.52 20.28 12.42
CA PRO A 488 4.35 21.03 11.16
C PRO A 488 5.35 22.17 11.03
N ASN A 489 6.01 22.57 12.13
CA ASN A 489 6.92 23.71 12.18
C ASN A 489 8.35 23.25 11.91
N SER A 490 8.77 23.25 10.64
CA SER A 490 10.17 22.98 10.26
C SER A 490 11.14 24.04 10.77
N HIS A 491 10.65 25.25 11.13
CA HIS A 491 11.48 26.42 11.43
C HIS A 491 11.74 26.68 12.91
N SER A 492 11.10 25.96 13.83
CA SER A 492 11.32 26.15 15.26
C SER A 492 11.00 24.88 16.05
N ALA A 493 11.60 24.76 17.24
CA ALA A 493 11.19 23.77 18.23
C ALA A 493 9.78 24.04 18.82
N ARG A 494 9.04 24.99 18.30
CA ARG A 494 7.68 25.29 18.75
C ARG A 494 6.72 24.41 17.98
N PHE A 495 6.05 23.55 18.71
CA PHE A 495 4.96 22.71 18.21
C PHE A 495 3.76 23.60 17.88
N GLY A 496 3.26 23.49 16.68
CA GLY A 496 2.09 24.20 16.19
C GLY A 496 0.83 23.35 16.20
N ASP A 497 -0.17 23.86 15.52
CA ASP A 497 -1.42 23.13 15.27
C ASP A 497 -1.39 22.50 13.87
N VAL A 498 -2.12 21.42 13.69
CA VAL A 498 -2.29 20.72 12.43
C VAL A 498 -3.76 20.59 12.07
N MET A 499 -4.06 20.75 10.79
CA MET A 499 -5.41 20.56 10.26
C MET A 499 -5.57 19.12 9.76
N LEU A 500 -6.56 18.41 10.28
CA LEU A 500 -6.92 17.06 9.90
C LEU A 500 -7.98 17.08 8.79
N ARG A 501 -7.58 16.83 7.55
CA ARG A 501 -8.47 16.88 6.37
C ARG A 501 -9.60 15.87 6.46
N ASN A 502 -9.29 14.65 6.89
CA ASN A 502 -10.23 13.55 7.06
C ASN A 502 -11.18 13.70 8.26
N ARG A 503 -11.05 14.78 9.05
CA ARG A 503 -11.95 15.21 10.13
C ARG A 503 -12.56 16.60 9.85
N ASN A 504 -13.08 16.79 8.65
CA ASN A 504 -13.73 18.04 8.26
C ASN A 504 -12.85 19.30 8.47
N ASN A 505 -11.52 19.16 8.29
CA ASN A 505 -10.52 20.20 8.49
C ASN A 505 -10.44 20.72 9.94
N GLU A 506 -10.74 19.90 10.92
CA GLU A 506 -10.56 20.22 12.34
C GLU A 506 -9.08 20.49 12.63
N THR A 507 -8.82 21.53 13.44
CA THR A 507 -7.46 21.92 13.82
C THR A 507 -7.16 21.46 15.23
N ILE A 508 -6.03 20.76 15.39
CA ILE A 508 -5.59 20.14 16.64
C ILE A 508 -4.15 20.49 16.95
N SER A 509 -3.85 20.71 18.23
CA SER A 509 -2.46 20.90 18.66
C SER A 509 -1.66 19.61 18.49
N THR A 510 -0.52 19.71 17.82
CA THR A 510 0.39 18.56 17.63
C THR A 510 0.91 17.98 18.94
N ARG A 511 0.95 18.77 20.02
CA ARG A 511 1.31 18.30 21.38
C ARG A 511 0.32 17.28 21.94
N ALA A 512 -0.89 17.21 21.38
CA ALA A 512 -1.93 16.25 21.75
C ALA A 512 -2.11 15.14 20.69
N LEU A 513 -1.37 15.18 19.61
CA LEU A 513 -1.51 14.25 18.48
C LEU A 513 -0.46 13.14 18.56
N LEU A 514 -0.90 11.94 18.84
CA LEU A 514 -0.08 10.76 19.11
C LEU A 514 -0.23 9.75 17.96
N GLY A 515 0.88 9.16 17.50
CA GLY A 515 0.91 8.07 16.52
C GLY A 515 1.96 7.03 16.87
N MET A 516 2.18 6.07 15.99
CA MET A 516 3.12 4.97 16.19
C MET A 516 4.45 5.13 15.43
N GLU A 517 4.66 6.26 14.79
CA GLU A 517 5.80 6.58 13.92
C GLU A 517 7.16 6.39 14.61
N TYR A 518 7.23 6.69 15.92
CA TYR A 518 8.46 6.58 16.74
C TYR A 518 8.99 5.14 16.86
N LEU A 519 8.17 4.10 16.64
CA LEU A 519 8.60 2.70 16.72
C LEU A 519 9.71 2.37 15.71
N TYR A 520 9.75 3.08 14.58
CA TYR A 520 10.80 2.90 13.58
C TYR A 520 12.19 3.37 14.07
N LEU A 521 12.26 4.25 15.07
CA LEU A 521 13.52 4.59 15.73
C LEU A 521 14.19 3.35 16.35
N VAL A 522 13.38 2.45 16.93
CA VAL A 522 13.86 1.18 17.48
C VAL A 522 14.09 0.15 16.36
N ARG A 523 13.12 0.04 15.45
CA ARG A 523 13.13 -0.96 14.37
C ARG A 523 14.36 -0.83 13.47
N LEU A 524 14.78 0.39 13.16
CA LEU A 524 15.99 0.68 12.37
C LEU A 524 17.29 0.77 13.20
N GLY A 525 17.18 0.76 14.52
CA GLY A 525 18.33 0.75 15.43
C GLY A 525 18.92 2.16 15.74
N LEU A 526 18.10 3.24 15.63
CA LEU A 526 18.49 4.59 16.04
C LEU A 526 18.34 4.80 17.55
N ARG A 527 17.41 4.10 18.19
CA ARG A 527 17.18 4.12 19.64
C ARG A 527 17.09 2.70 20.17
N LYS A 528 17.42 2.52 21.44
CA LYS A 528 17.22 1.24 22.15
C LYS A 528 15.76 1.05 22.48
N ALA A 529 15.29 -0.19 22.48
CA ALA A 529 13.94 -0.51 22.94
C ALA A 529 13.70 -0.15 24.41
N THR A 530 14.74 -0.11 25.22
CA THR A 530 14.74 0.26 26.65
C THR A 530 15.02 1.76 26.88
N ASP A 531 14.99 2.57 25.83
CA ASP A 531 15.08 4.02 26.00
C ASP A 531 13.82 4.54 26.69
N LYS A 532 14.00 5.34 27.76
CA LYS A 532 12.88 5.84 28.56
C LYS A 532 11.88 6.65 27.74
N LEU A 533 12.33 7.42 26.75
CA LEU A 533 11.46 8.23 25.90
C LEU A 533 10.56 7.33 25.01
N ILE A 534 11.12 6.22 24.53
CA ILE A 534 10.39 5.18 23.80
C ILE A 534 9.39 4.46 24.71
N GLU A 535 9.84 4.00 25.90
CA GLU A 535 8.98 3.29 26.87
C GLU A 535 7.81 4.15 27.32
N ASP A 536 8.05 5.42 27.66
CA ASP A 536 7.00 6.35 28.13
C ASP A 536 5.98 6.62 27.00
N THR A 537 6.45 6.86 25.78
CA THR A 537 5.55 7.01 24.61
C THR A 537 4.74 5.73 24.38
N THR A 538 5.37 4.55 24.50
CA THR A 538 4.67 3.28 24.31
C THR A 538 3.55 3.07 25.32
N LYS A 539 3.76 3.45 26.59
CA LYS A 539 2.69 3.40 27.62
C LYS A 539 1.48 4.26 27.24
N LEU A 540 1.76 5.45 26.68
CA LEU A 540 0.72 6.36 26.23
C LEU A 540 -0.02 5.83 24.99
N VAL A 541 0.72 5.28 24.01
CA VAL A 541 0.17 4.62 22.83
C VAL A 541 -0.69 3.43 23.21
N ASP A 542 -0.20 2.54 24.07
CA ASP A 542 -0.95 1.36 24.52
C ASP A 542 -2.22 1.75 25.31
N LYS A 543 -2.27 2.94 25.90
CA LYS A 543 -3.48 3.45 26.58
C LYS A 543 -4.48 4.10 25.63
N LEU A 544 -4.03 4.89 24.65
CA LEU A 544 -4.89 5.74 23.83
C LEU A 544 -5.21 5.15 22.45
N LEU A 545 -4.28 4.42 21.86
CA LEU A 545 -4.40 3.90 20.50
C LEU A 545 -4.63 2.39 20.43
N CYS A 546 -4.51 1.67 21.57
CA CYS A 546 -4.72 0.24 21.60
C CYS A 546 -6.15 -0.11 21.99
N MET A 547 -6.78 -0.97 21.23
CA MET A 547 -8.01 -1.65 21.58
C MET A 547 -7.78 -3.15 21.72
N GLN A 548 -8.13 -3.70 22.88
CA GLN A 548 -8.08 -5.14 23.12
C GLN A 548 -9.35 -5.79 22.59
N LEU A 549 -9.20 -6.63 21.57
CA LEU A 549 -10.25 -7.53 21.10
C LEU A 549 -9.95 -8.97 21.56
N PRO A 550 -10.89 -9.92 21.43
CA PRO A 550 -10.67 -11.29 21.90
C PRO A 550 -9.44 -11.99 21.31
N ALA A 551 -9.02 -11.62 20.10
CA ALA A 551 -7.86 -12.20 19.41
C ALA A 551 -6.53 -11.56 19.84
N GLY A 552 -6.52 -10.35 20.37
CA GLY A 552 -5.32 -9.62 20.77
C GLY A 552 -5.45 -8.11 20.65
N PRO A 553 -4.31 -7.39 20.77
CA PRO A 553 -4.27 -5.93 20.67
C PRO A 553 -4.28 -5.46 19.21
N TYR A 554 -5.10 -4.45 18.92
CA TYR A 554 -5.13 -3.73 17.67
C TYR A 554 -4.93 -2.23 17.92
N TYR A 555 -4.45 -1.51 16.89
CA TYR A 555 -4.07 -0.11 17.05
C TYR A 555 -4.69 0.78 15.99
N TYR A 556 -5.07 2.01 16.39
CA TYR A 556 -5.41 3.12 15.50
C TYR A 556 -4.13 3.76 14.96
N ARG A 557 -4.20 4.41 13.77
CA ARG A 557 -3.06 5.13 13.20
C ARG A 557 -2.58 6.25 14.14
N TYR A 558 -3.52 7.05 14.60
CA TYR A 558 -3.32 8.13 15.57
C TYR A 558 -4.65 8.49 16.23
N ASN A 559 -4.60 9.17 17.38
CA ASN A 559 -5.81 9.72 17.98
C ASN A 559 -6.38 10.82 17.10
N GLU A 560 -7.72 10.97 17.07
CA GLU A 560 -8.43 11.92 16.20
C GLU A 560 -8.31 11.61 14.69
N ASP A 561 -7.98 10.38 14.32
CA ASP A 561 -8.01 9.94 12.92
C ASP A 561 -9.44 9.92 12.38
N GLY A 562 -9.62 10.43 11.17
CA GLY A 562 -10.91 10.44 10.48
C GLY A 562 -10.99 9.48 9.28
N TYR A 563 -9.92 8.70 8.96
CA TYR A 563 -9.91 7.82 7.80
C TYR A 563 -10.52 6.45 8.14
N GLY A 564 -11.79 6.29 7.82
CA GLY A 564 -12.57 5.07 8.04
C GLY A 564 -14.07 5.36 8.00
N GLU A 565 -14.91 4.34 8.16
CA GLU A 565 -16.36 4.47 8.20
C GLU A 565 -16.82 5.41 9.32
N HIS A 566 -17.94 6.08 9.08
CA HIS A 566 -18.64 6.84 10.12
C HIS A 566 -19.09 5.94 11.29
N GLU A 567 -19.47 6.55 12.43
CA GLU A 567 -19.93 5.80 13.61
C GLU A 567 -21.18 4.92 13.33
N ASP A 568 -22.02 5.32 12.40
CA ASP A 568 -23.21 4.58 11.98
C ASP A 568 -22.92 3.53 10.87
N GLY A 569 -21.65 3.30 10.55
CA GLY A 569 -21.19 2.36 9.52
C GLY A 569 -21.38 2.82 8.08
N ARG A 570 -21.72 4.12 7.83
CA ARG A 570 -21.66 4.67 6.46
C ARG A 570 -20.21 4.69 6.00
N ALA A 571 -20.03 4.47 4.69
CA ALA A 571 -18.74 4.52 4.04
C ALA A 571 -18.02 5.86 4.27
N PHE A 572 -16.69 5.83 4.28
CA PHE A 572 -15.87 7.02 4.23
C PHE A 572 -16.17 7.84 2.96
N ASP A 573 -16.39 9.12 3.11
CA ASP A 573 -16.77 10.07 2.05
C ASP A 573 -15.86 11.31 1.97
N GLY A 574 -14.62 11.19 2.51
CA GLY A 574 -13.66 12.28 2.70
C GLY A 574 -13.53 12.70 4.16
N SER A 575 -14.44 12.24 5.00
CA SER A 575 -14.40 12.35 6.46
C SER A 575 -14.99 11.09 7.09
N GLY A 576 -14.66 10.82 8.35
CA GLY A 576 -15.15 9.65 9.08
C GLY A 576 -14.49 9.48 10.43
N VAL A 577 -14.29 8.24 10.84
CA VAL A 577 -13.62 7.86 12.08
C VAL A 577 -12.59 6.79 11.78
N GLY A 578 -11.34 7.00 12.20
CA GLY A 578 -10.25 6.04 11.98
C GLY A 578 -10.56 4.70 12.64
N ARG A 579 -10.30 3.62 11.93
CA ARG A 579 -10.53 2.26 12.39
C ARG A 579 -9.20 1.56 12.73
N LEU A 580 -9.28 0.37 13.32
CA LEU A 580 -8.11 -0.39 13.77
C LEU A 580 -7.37 -1.01 12.57
N TRP A 581 -6.04 -0.96 12.60
CA TRP A 581 -5.17 -1.47 11.56
C TRP A 581 -4.40 -2.72 12.00
N PRO A 582 -4.63 -3.90 11.41
CA PRO A 582 -3.84 -5.11 11.70
C PRO A 582 -2.34 -4.93 11.46
N LEU A 583 -1.97 -4.13 10.46
CA LEU A 583 -0.59 -3.71 10.19
C LEU A 583 0.10 -3.13 11.43
N LEU A 584 -0.58 -2.23 12.16
CA LEU A 584 -0.02 -1.56 13.33
C LEU A 584 0.15 -2.51 14.53
N SER A 585 -0.67 -3.55 14.62
CA SER A 585 -0.41 -4.66 15.57
C SER A 585 0.93 -5.32 15.25
N GLY A 586 1.29 -5.46 13.98
CA GLY A 586 2.60 -5.95 13.53
C GLY A 586 3.74 -5.02 13.96
N GLU A 587 3.61 -3.72 13.69
CA GLU A 587 4.63 -2.72 14.08
C GLU A 587 4.86 -2.72 15.62
N ARG A 588 3.78 -2.78 16.40
CA ARG A 588 3.89 -2.89 17.87
C ARG A 588 4.49 -4.23 18.30
N GLY A 589 4.20 -5.30 17.57
CA GLY A 589 4.79 -6.62 17.77
C GLY A 589 6.31 -6.63 17.54
N HIS A 590 6.81 -5.89 16.55
CA HIS A 590 8.26 -5.70 16.35
C HIS A 590 8.93 -5.03 17.56
N TYR A 591 8.28 -4.03 18.16
CA TYR A 591 8.79 -3.44 19.39
C TYR A 591 8.76 -4.42 20.56
N ALA A 592 7.71 -5.22 20.71
CA ALA A 592 7.66 -6.29 21.71
C ALA A 592 8.82 -7.29 21.54
N ALA A 593 9.11 -7.69 20.28
CA ALA A 593 10.25 -8.54 19.98
C ALA A 593 11.59 -7.89 20.38
N ALA A 594 11.77 -6.60 20.10
CA ALA A 594 12.96 -5.84 20.50
C ALA A 594 13.12 -5.77 22.03
N CYS A 595 12.01 -5.75 22.77
CA CYS A 595 11.96 -5.85 24.24
C CYS A 595 12.07 -7.29 24.74
N LYS A 596 12.23 -8.30 23.87
CA LYS A 596 12.24 -9.73 24.21
C LYS A 596 10.94 -10.21 24.88
N GLN A 597 9.83 -9.58 24.53
CA GLN A 597 8.48 -9.95 24.97
C GLN A 597 7.84 -10.93 23.98
N ASP A 598 6.77 -11.62 24.41
CA ASP A 598 6.01 -12.51 23.55
C ASP A 598 5.25 -11.74 22.46
N VAL A 599 5.43 -12.13 21.21
CA VAL A 599 4.77 -11.53 20.04
C VAL A 599 3.48 -12.26 19.65
N THR A 600 3.18 -13.38 20.27
CA THR A 600 2.01 -14.22 19.95
C THR A 600 0.69 -13.47 19.98
N PRO A 601 0.40 -12.55 20.96
CA PRO A 601 -0.83 -11.78 20.95
C PRO A 601 -1.01 -10.90 19.69
N TYR A 602 0.07 -10.31 19.18
CA TYR A 602 0.05 -9.48 17.98
C TYR A 602 -0.15 -10.33 16.71
N LEU A 603 0.51 -11.49 16.63
CA LEU A 603 0.30 -12.45 15.55
C LEU A 603 -1.14 -12.94 15.50
N ASN A 604 -1.71 -13.30 16.65
CA ASN A 604 -3.10 -13.73 16.76
C ASN A 604 -4.08 -12.64 16.31
N ALA A 605 -3.84 -11.37 16.69
CA ALA A 605 -4.62 -10.24 16.26
C ALA A 605 -4.64 -10.12 14.72
N ILE A 606 -3.45 -10.14 14.08
CA ILE A 606 -3.37 -10.06 12.62
C ILE A 606 -4.08 -11.24 11.96
N LEU A 607 -3.83 -12.46 12.40
CA LEU A 607 -4.41 -13.67 11.82
C LEU A 607 -5.95 -13.71 11.94
N ALA A 608 -6.49 -13.23 13.04
CA ALA A 608 -7.93 -13.21 13.28
C ALA A 608 -8.68 -12.17 12.42
N SER A 609 -7.98 -11.16 11.90
CA SER A 609 -8.56 -10.16 10.99
C SER A 609 -8.72 -10.67 9.56
N ALA A 610 -8.11 -11.81 9.22
CA ALA A 610 -8.12 -12.36 7.88
C ALA A 610 -9.50 -12.86 7.44
N SER A 611 -9.79 -12.82 6.13
CA SER A 611 -10.92 -13.52 5.54
C SER A 611 -10.74 -15.04 5.56
N THR A 612 -11.76 -15.77 5.13
CA THR A 612 -11.71 -17.24 5.00
C THR A 612 -10.58 -17.70 4.08
N GLY A 613 -10.28 -16.96 3.01
CA GLY A 613 -9.15 -17.24 2.11
C GLY A 613 -7.81 -16.70 2.61
N GLY A 614 -7.75 -16.10 3.80
CA GLY A 614 -6.51 -15.60 4.41
C GLY A 614 -6.11 -14.19 3.97
N MET A 615 -7.01 -13.43 3.36
CA MET A 615 -6.74 -12.03 2.97
C MET A 615 -6.70 -11.13 4.19
N LEU A 616 -5.68 -10.29 4.33
CA LEU A 616 -5.54 -9.33 5.42
C LEU A 616 -6.04 -7.94 4.98
N PRO A 617 -6.93 -7.32 5.76
CA PRO A 617 -7.45 -6.00 5.43
C PRO A 617 -6.50 -4.88 5.86
N GLU A 618 -6.72 -3.70 5.32
CA GLU A 618 -6.17 -2.45 5.84
C GLU A 618 -6.75 -2.15 7.22
N GLN A 619 -8.09 -2.15 7.34
CA GLN A 619 -8.80 -1.81 8.57
C GLN A 619 -9.83 -2.88 8.94
N ILE A 620 -10.13 -2.97 10.24
CA ILE A 620 -11.21 -3.79 10.80
C ILE A 620 -12.22 -2.93 11.54
N TRP A 621 -13.48 -3.37 11.54
CA TRP A 621 -14.55 -2.71 12.30
C TRP A 621 -14.34 -2.90 13.80
N ASP A 622 -14.38 -1.81 14.55
CA ASP A 622 -14.03 -1.74 15.99
C ASP A 622 -15.22 -1.48 16.91
N LYS A 623 -16.42 -1.28 16.34
CA LYS A 623 -17.65 -0.99 17.09
C LYS A 623 -18.58 -2.19 17.14
N GLU A 624 -19.76 -2.00 17.75
CA GLU A 624 -20.84 -2.97 17.71
C GLU A 624 -21.15 -3.35 16.26
N SER A 625 -21.42 -4.62 16.03
CA SER A 625 -21.66 -5.14 14.67
C SER A 625 -22.91 -4.52 14.03
N ILE A 626 -22.82 -4.19 12.76
CA ILE A 626 -23.90 -3.69 11.91
C ILE A 626 -24.07 -4.68 10.72
N PRO A 627 -24.72 -5.83 10.94
CA PRO A 627 -24.79 -6.92 9.95
C PRO A 627 -25.40 -6.51 8.60
N GLU A 628 -26.37 -5.60 8.62
CA GLU A 628 -27.00 -5.06 7.39
C GLU A 628 -26.05 -4.25 6.53
N ARG A 629 -24.92 -3.81 7.06
CA ARG A 629 -23.81 -3.17 6.33
C ARG A 629 -22.62 -4.09 6.11
N GLY A 630 -22.70 -5.35 6.55
CA GLY A 630 -21.59 -6.30 6.52
C GLY A 630 -20.45 -5.99 7.50
N LEU A 631 -20.66 -5.07 8.45
CA LEU A 631 -19.67 -4.67 9.44
C LEU A 631 -19.81 -5.52 10.72
N ILE A 632 -18.81 -6.33 10.98
CA ILE A 632 -18.75 -7.23 12.12
C ILE A 632 -17.52 -6.89 12.98
N THR A 633 -17.68 -6.73 14.27
CA THR A 633 -16.60 -6.39 15.21
C THR A 633 -15.40 -7.32 15.05
N GLY A 634 -14.21 -6.74 14.84
CA GLY A 634 -12.95 -7.48 14.63
C GLY A 634 -12.78 -8.10 13.26
N ARG A 635 -13.70 -7.85 12.32
CA ARG A 635 -13.65 -8.33 10.92
C ARG A 635 -13.37 -7.18 9.97
N PRO A 636 -12.94 -7.47 8.72
CA PRO A 636 -12.65 -6.44 7.73
C PRO A 636 -13.76 -5.40 7.59
N SER A 637 -13.38 -4.13 7.43
CA SER A 637 -14.27 -3.02 7.12
C SER A 637 -14.39 -2.81 5.60
N GLY A 638 -14.88 -1.66 5.14
CA GLY A 638 -14.94 -1.30 3.72
C GLY A 638 -13.63 -0.76 3.14
N SER A 639 -12.55 -0.71 3.94
CA SER A 639 -11.20 -0.30 3.52
C SER A 639 -10.54 -1.30 2.57
N ALA A 640 -9.32 -1.00 2.07
CA ALA A 640 -8.62 -1.86 1.11
C ALA A 640 -8.39 -3.30 1.63
N MET A 641 -8.62 -4.29 0.76
CA MET A 641 -8.40 -5.70 1.08
C MET A 641 -8.21 -6.55 -0.19
N PRO A 642 -7.17 -7.43 -0.23
CA PRO A 642 -6.09 -7.53 0.75
C PRO A 642 -5.14 -6.33 0.65
N LEU A 643 -4.54 -5.93 1.76
CA LEU A 643 -3.45 -4.96 1.78
C LEU A 643 -2.12 -5.72 1.81
N ILE A 644 -1.29 -5.58 0.75
CA ILE A 644 -0.02 -6.35 0.69
C ILE A 644 0.98 -5.93 1.75
N TRP A 645 0.95 -4.69 2.21
CA TRP A 645 1.78 -4.23 3.34
C TRP A 645 1.41 -4.96 4.64
N ALA A 646 0.12 -5.22 4.91
CA ALA A 646 -0.30 -6.01 6.06
C ALA A 646 0.22 -7.47 5.98
N HIS A 647 0.17 -8.07 4.78
CA HIS A 647 0.76 -9.38 4.53
C HIS A 647 2.28 -9.40 4.71
N ALA A 648 2.96 -8.37 4.23
CA ALA A 648 4.41 -8.20 4.43
C ALA A 648 4.77 -8.05 5.91
N GLU A 649 4.00 -7.29 6.66
CA GLU A 649 4.24 -7.07 8.09
C GLU A 649 4.06 -8.35 8.90
N LEU A 650 3.07 -9.19 8.57
CA LEU A 650 2.90 -10.51 9.17
C LEU A 650 4.15 -11.40 8.94
N ILE A 651 4.65 -11.47 7.70
CA ILE A 651 5.85 -12.23 7.35
C ILE A 651 7.06 -11.69 8.16
N LYS A 652 7.25 -10.38 8.20
CA LYS A 652 8.37 -9.74 8.89
C LYS A 652 8.30 -9.93 10.41
N LEU A 653 7.09 -9.92 11.00
CA LEU A 653 6.91 -10.18 12.43
C LEU A 653 7.26 -11.65 12.77
N ILE A 654 6.85 -12.62 11.95
CA ILE A 654 7.26 -14.03 12.14
C ILE A 654 8.77 -14.16 11.94
N TYR A 655 9.36 -13.43 10.99
CA TYR A 655 10.80 -13.44 10.75
C TYR A 655 11.57 -12.91 11.98
N VAL A 656 11.17 -11.78 12.56
CA VAL A 656 11.85 -11.23 13.74
C VAL A 656 11.68 -12.11 14.98
N GLN A 657 10.54 -12.75 15.14
CA GLN A 657 10.32 -13.76 16.20
C GLN A 657 11.37 -14.90 16.11
N LYS A 658 11.76 -15.30 14.89
CA LYS A 658 12.73 -16.36 14.64
C LYS A 658 14.17 -15.90 14.74
N THR A 659 14.49 -14.73 14.25
CA THR A 659 15.87 -14.25 14.07
C THR A 659 16.32 -13.26 15.16
N GLY A 660 15.37 -12.63 15.85
CA GLY A 660 15.61 -11.60 16.87
C GLY A 660 15.98 -10.21 16.29
N ILE A 661 16.09 -10.07 14.97
CA ILE A 661 16.51 -8.82 14.31
C ILE A 661 15.55 -8.55 13.13
N PRO A 662 14.99 -7.34 13.01
CA PRO A 662 14.18 -6.94 11.85
C PRO A 662 14.98 -7.09 10.55
N ILE A 663 14.34 -7.59 9.48
CA ILE A 663 15.00 -7.82 8.19
C ILE A 663 15.51 -6.51 7.57
N GLU A 664 14.82 -5.41 7.77
CA GLU A 664 15.15 -4.07 7.29
C GLU A 664 16.29 -3.41 8.07
N GLN A 665 16.63 -3.88 9.26
CA GLN A 665 17.71 -3.30 10.06
C GLN A 665 19.07 -3.54 9.40
N LEU A 666 19.83 -2.47 9.23
CA LEU A 666 21.19 -2.48 8.70
C LEU A 666 22.21 -2.35 9.83
N LYS A 667 23.25 -3.19 9.80
CA LYS A 667 24.34 -3.14 10.80
C LYS A 667 25.07 -1.80 10.82
N SER A 668 25.18 -1.13 9.68
CA SER A 668 25.78 0.20 9.55
C SER A 668 25.04 1.27 10.36
N VAL A 669 23.71 1.17 10.44
CA VAL A 669 22.84 2.11 11.17
C VAL A 669 22.82 1.77 12.66
N SER A 670 22.44 0.54 13.01
CA SER A 670 22.36 0.10 14.40
C SER A 670 23.73 0.10 15.12
N GLY A 671 24.82 -0.14 14.38
CA GLY A 671 26.18 -0.04 14.90
C GLY A 671 26.61 1.40 15.18
N ARG A 672 26.06 2.40 14.45
CA ARG A 672 26.35 3.82 14.67
C ARG A 672 25.58 4.41 15.86
N TYR A 673 24.29 4.08 15.98
CA TYR A 673 23.40 4.75 16.94
C TYR A 673 22.93 3.86 18.09
N GLY A 674 22.92 2.55 17.93
CA GLY A 674 22.30 1.62 18.87
C GLY A 674 23.03 1.42 20.20
N VAL A 675 24.32 1.76 20.30
CA VAL A 675 25.09 1.65 21.56
C VAL A 675 25.30 3.01 22.18
N GLN A 676 26.02 3.88 21.50
CA GLN A 676 26.26 5.28 21.90
C GLN A 676 26.26 6.10 20.61
N PRO A 677 25.24 6.94 20.38
CA PRO A 677 25.23 7.84 19.24
C PRO A 677 26.46 8.75 19.24
N PRO A 678 27.11 8.99 18.10
CA PRO A 678 28.17 10.01 18.01
C PRO A 678 27.57 11.39 18.27
N MET A 679 28.32 12.27 18.91
CA MET A 679 27.96 13.67 18.93
C MET A 679 28.15 14.26 17.53
N ALA A 680 27.19 15.08 17.09
CA ALA A 680 27.30 15.76 15.81
C ALA A 680 28.51 16.68 15.78
N ARG A 681 29.32 16.61 14.71
CA ARG A 681 30.46 17.50 14.53
C ARG A 681 30.02 18.91 14.16
N ALA A 682 28.96 19.01 13.34
CA ALA A 682 28.43 20.25 12.80
C ALA A 682 26.97 20.42 13.09
N ARG A 683 26.54 21.65 13.27
CA ARG A 683 25.14 22.08 13.23
C ARG A 683 24.84 22.66 11.84
N HIS A 684 23.95 22.01 11.09
CA HIS A 684 23.61 22.44 9.76
C HIS A 684 22.45 23.45 9.81
N TRP A 685 22.70 24.65 9.34
CA TRP A 685 21.69 25.70 9.25
C TRP A 685 21.29 25.95 7.80
N ARG A 686 20.03 25.83 7.51
CA ARG A 686 19.38 26.20 6.23
C ARG A 686 18.01 26.82 6.49
N ASP A 687 17.46 27.52 5.50
CA ASP A 687 16.11 28.08 5.57
C ASP A 687 15.06 27.00 5.93
N SER A 688 15.22 25.78 5.41
CA SER A 688 14.36 24.63 5.69
C SER A 688 14.59 23.97 7.05
N GLN A 689 15.72 24.24 7.71
CA GLN A 689 16.08 23.68 9.02
C GLN A 689 16.88 24.67 9.88
N PRO A 690 16.34 25.85 10.18
CA PRO A 690 17.06 26.84 10.97
C PRO A 690 17.29 26.35 12.40
N CYS A 691 18.30 26.90 13.05
CA CYS A 691 18.46 26.77 14.48
C CYS A 691 18.63 28.15 15.10
N GLY A 692 17.97 28.40 16.23
CA GLY A 692 18.06 29.67 16.95
C GLY A 692 19.31 29.76 17.83
N PHE A 693 19.93 28.62 18.12
CA PHE A 693 21.18 28.56 18.89
C PHE A 693 22.05 27.37 18.48
N VAL A 694 23.34 27.46 18.77
CA VAL A 694 24.33 26.40 18.58
C VAL A 694 25.29 26.37 19.79
N SER A 695 25.70 25.16 20.20
CA SER A 695 26.72 25.01 21.21
C SER A 695 28.14 25.20 20.62
N THR A 696 29.08 25.76 21.41
CA THR A 696 30.50 25.86 21.04
C THR A 696 31.18 24.52 20.81
N THR A 697 30.54 23.41 21.16
CA THR A 697 31.04 22.06 20.88
C THR A 697 30.84 21.63 19.41
N HIS A 698 30.07 22.38 18.61
CA HIS A 698 29.80 22.13 17.20
C HIS A 698 30.46 23.19 16.31
N GLU A 699 30.79 22.84 15.09
CA GLU A 699 30.92 23.82 14.01
C GLU A 699 29.52 24.27 13.58
N LEU A 700 29.39 25.51 13.11
CA LEU A 700 28.14 25.99 12.49
C LEU A 700 28.32 26.07 10.98
N TRP A 701 27.50 25.36 10.23
CA TRP A 701 27.56 25.40 8.78
C TRP A 701 26.33 26.12 8.24
N ILE A 702 26.58 27.29 7.59
CA ILE A 702 25.52 28.03 6.88
C ILE A 702 25.49 27.53 5.46
N GLU A 703 24.32 27.03 5.01
CA GLU A 703 24.19 26.25 3.79
C GLU A 703 23.11 26.78 2.85
N ALA A 704 23.24 26.46 1.55
CA ALA A 704 22.24 26.66 0.51
C ALA A 704 22.41 25.64 -0.63
N GLN A 705 21.42 25.55 -1.51
CA GLN A 705 21.49 24.72 -2.72
C GLN A 705 22.27 25.38 -3.87
N GLU A 706 22.59 26.68 -3.76
CA GLU A 706 23.32 27.44 -4.75
C GLU A 706 24.56 28.06 -4.10
N PRO A 707 25.64 28.34 -4.87
CA PRO A 707 26.78 29.10 -4.38
C PRO A 707 26.37 30.49 -3.90
N PHE A 708 26.98 30.94 -2.80
CA PHE A 708 26.72 32.27 -2.21
C PHE A 708 27.95 32.83 -1.53
N VAL A 709 27.92 34.13 -1.26
CA VAL A 709 28.84 34.80 -0.33
C VAL A 709 28.11 35.07 0.97
N LEU A 710 28.61 34.53 2.07
CA LEU A 710 28.11 34.80 3.42
C LEU A 710 28.69 36.13 3.90
N HIS A 711 27.84 37.09 4.24
CA HIS A 711 28.18 38.32 4.92
C HIS A 711 27.73 38.15 6.37
N TYR A 712 28.63 38.22 7.31
CA TYR A 712 28.32 37.93 8.70
C TYR A 712 29.13 38.78 9.67
N GLY A 713 28.62 38.95 10.89
CA GLY A 713 29.27 39.59 12.02
C GLY A 713 28.67 39.08 13.32
N TYR A 714 29.15 39.62 14.43
CA TYR A 714 28.70 39.18 15.75
C TYR A 714 27.97 40.32 16.47
N ASP A 715 27.07 39.94 17.38
CA ASP A 715 26.25 40.85 18.20
C ASP A 715 25.46 41.86 17.32
N ASN A 716 25.80 43.13 17.32
CA ASN A 716 25.19 44.15 16.46
C ASN A 716 26.05 44.44 15.22
N TRP A 717 26.33 43.39 14.43
CA TRP A 717 27.16 43.49 13.22
C TRP A 717 28.60 43.96 13.49
N GLN A 718 29.20 43.52 14.60
CA GLN A 718 30.60 43.75 14.88
C GLN A 718 31.45 42.69 14.17
N ASP A 719 32.71 43.05 13.89
CA ASP A 719 33.68 42.14 13.23
C ASP A 719 33.17 41.55 11.91
N ILE A 720 32.62 42.42 11.04
CA ILE A 720 32.01 42.02 9.76
C ILE A 720 33.04 41.30 8.87
N GLN A 721 32.65 40.18 8.32
CA GLN A 721 33.43 39.37 7.40
C GLN A 721 32.58 38.93 6.19
N GLU A 722 33.25 38.62 5.08
CA GLU A 722 32.65 37.98 3.91
C GLU A 722 33.43 36.71 3.57
N GLN A 723 32.70 35.64 3.31
CA GLN A 723 33.28 34.35 2.94
C GLN A 723 32.44 33.68 1.84
N SER A 724 33.12 33.25 0.75
CA SER A 724 32.49 32.51 -0.29
C SER A 724 32.19 31.09 0.18
N SER A 725 31.02 30.59 -0.16
CA SER A 725 30.63 29.20 0.08
C SER A 725 31.46 28.23 -0.77
N GLN A 726 31.64 27.02 -0.27
CA GLN A 726 32.32 25.92 -0.96
C GLN A 726 31.35 24.72 -1.13
N PRO A 727 31.58 23.86 -2.10
CA PRO A 727 30.83 22.61 -2.17
C PRO A 727 31.02 21.77 -0.91
N LEU A 728 29.94 21.35 -0.27
CA LEU A 728 29.95 20.49 0.93
C LEU A 728 29.73 19.02 0.60
N GLY A 729 28.91 18.75 -0.39
CA GLY A 729 28.48 17.42 -0.81
C GLY A 729 26.98 17.38 -1.09
N LEU A 730 26.53 16.34 -1.82
CA LEU A 730 25.11 16.07 -2.14
C LEU A 730 24.38 17.27 -2.78
N GLY A 731 25.12 18.11 -3.53
CA GLY A 731 24.56 19.29 -4.22
C GLY A 731 24.36 20.52 -3.33
N LEU A 732 24.95 20.54 -2.15
CA LEU A 732 24.90 21.67 -1.21
C LEU A 732 26.20 22.45 -1.16
N TYR A 733 26.07 23.73 -0.93
CA TYR A 733 27.18 24.68 -0.73
C TYR A 733 27.07 25.27 0.65
N GLY A 734 28.20 25.59 1.29
CA GLY A 734 28.15 26.19 2.61
C GLY A 734 29.44 26.83 3.05
N VAL A 735 29.33 27.55 4.16
CA VAL A 735 30.42 28.18 4.89
C VAL A 735 30.50 27.56 6.28
N PRO A 736 31.51 26.72 6.55
CA PRO A 736 31.77 26.23 7.91
C PRO A 736 32.39 27.34 8.77
N LEU A 737 31.73 27.58 9.92
CA LEU A 737 32.21 28.58 10.90
C LEU A 737 32.68 27.89 12.17
N ASN A 738 33.94 28.15 12.56
CA ASN A 738 34.45 27.74 13.86
C ASN A 738 33.99 28.73 14.92
N ILE A 739 33.10 28.28 15.81
CA ILE A 739 32.49 29.10 16.85
C ILE A 739 32.98 28.76 18.28
N SER A 740 33.98 27.91 18.40
CA SER A 740 34.45 27.36 19.70
C SER A 740 34.86 28.41 20.75
N ALA A 741 35.33 29.58 20.32
CA ALA A 741 35.76 30.69 21.20
C ALA A 741 34.70 31.80 21.34
N LEU A 742 33.46 31.59 20.83
CA LEU A 742 32.45 32.66 20.66
C LEU A 742 31.25 32.50 21.60
N ALA A 743 31.40 31.77 22.71
CA ALA A 743 30.31 31.57 23.68
C ALA A 743 29.73 32.91 24.18
N GLY A 744 28.41 33.02 24.20
CA GLY A 744 27.70 34.23 24.62
C GLY A 744 27.50 35.30 23.53
N LYS A 745 28.08 35.11 22.34
CA LYS A 745 27.83 35.97 21.17
C LYS A 745 26.65 35.51 20.35
N THR A 746 26.06 36.46 19.61
CA THR A 746 25.04 36.17 18.60
C THR A 746 25.64 36.38 17.22
N LEU A 747 25.71 35.34 16.39
CA LEU A 747 26.06 35.45 14.97
C LEU A 747 24.86 36.10 14.23
N ARG A 748 25.19 37.14 13.43
CA ARG A 748 24.23 37.72 12.46
C ARG A 748 24.78 37.53 11.07
N PHE A 749 23.92 37.20 10.11
CA PHE A 749 24.38 36.97 8.74
C PHE A 749 23.28 37.17 7.73
N THR A 750 23.69 37.39 6.49
CA THR A 750 22.84 37.40 5.28
C THR A 750 23.66 36.80 4.14
N ARG A 751 22.98 36.30 3.09
CA ARG A 751 23.64 35.64 1.96
C ARG A 751 23.43 36.45 0.69
N ARG A 752 24.47 36.52 -0.14
CA ARG A 752 24.42 37.09 -1.47
C ARG A 752 24.67 36.00 -2.49
N PHE A 753 23.67 35.78 -3.35
CA PHE A 753 23.68 34.72 -4.37
C PHE A 753 24.08 35.30 -5.74
N ASP A 754 24.84 34.52 -6.51
CA ASP A 754 25.18 34.90 -7.87
C ASP A 754 23.87 34.92 -8.72
N GLY A 755 23.67 36.02 -9.46
CA GLY A 755 22.51 36.20 -10.34
C GLY A 755 21.25 36.78 -9.70
N ARG A 756 20.99 36.61 -8.39
CA ARG A 756 19.81 37.18 -7.71
C ARG A 756 20.14 38.23 -6.62
N GLY A 757 21.42 38.40 -6.30
CA GLY A 757 21.86 39.41 -5.32
C GLY A 757 21.62 38.97 -3.87
N TRP A 758 21.44 39.99 -2.98
CA TRP A 758 21.15 39.75 -1.57
C TRP A 758 19.79 39.11 -1.34
N GLU A 759 19.70 38.19 -0.36
CA GLU A 759 18.46 37.48 -0.02
C GLU A 759 17.39 38.37 0.63
N GLY A 760 17.77 39.58 1.08
CA GLY A 760 16.82 40.58 1.62
C GLY A 760 16.35 40.31 3.04
N GLN A 761 17.01 39.41 3.76
CA GLN A 761 16.73 39.06 5.14
C GLN A 761 18.01 38.87 5.94
N ASP A 762 17.98 39.32 7.19
CA ASP A 762 19.07 39.07 8.18
C ASP A 762 18.64 37.92 9.09
N TRP A 763 19.55 36.98 9.28
CA TRP A 763 19.41 35.86 10.19
C TRP A 763 20.27 36.02 11.43
N HIS A 764 19.92 35.30 12.50
CA HIS A 764 20.75 35.23 13.69
C HIS A 764 20.77 33.86 14.33
N VAL A 765 21.87 33.51 14.98
CA VAL A 765 22.07 32.28 15.75
C VAL A 765 22.83 32.62 17.02
N ASP A 766 22.26 32.25 18.18
CA ASP A 766 22.94 32.45 19.47
C ASP A 766 23.97 31.35 19.71
N ILE A 767 25.17 31.72 20.13
CA ILE A 767 26.26 30.78 20.43
C ILE A 767 26.32 30.57 21.93
N LYS A 768 26.03 29.35 22.36
CA LYS A 768 26.01 28.93 23.77
C LYS A 768 27.24 28.10 24.11
N ALA A 769 27.65 28.15 25.41
CA ALA A 769 28.74 27.32 25.90
C ALA A 769 28.45 25.82 25.77
#